data_b79b7672e09a3228fd885b86114e0f89
#
_entry.id   b79b7672e09a3228fd885b86114e0f89
#
_cell.length_a   1.000
_cell.length_b   1.000
_cell.length_c   1.000
_cell.angle_alpha   90.00
_cell.angle_beta   90.00
_cell.angle_gamma   90.00
#
_symmetry.space_group_name_H-M   'P 1'
#
loop_
_entity.id
_entity.type
_entity.pdbx_description
1 polymer ?
#
loop_
_entity_poly.entity_id
_entity_poly.type
_entity_poly.pdbx_seq_one_letter_code
_entity_poly.pdbx_strand_id
1 'polypeptide(L)'
;MLRRSLVTACVVVPGVLSAQQPTVSDSIHPHGDTLTHAIELQEITVTAAPTRREDPQAVITVTPTVISRTPATDAWDLVRQTAGVEVHLQGQGPGFAPTVSVRGFSSDHSTDMALWVDGVPINEPVNGHAEGYNDWNVLMPGAIEQMEVIKGPSNAKYGNFALAGAVNVRTIDRMHGIQGSVEAGSYGRVDANFLGGFDQAHWGGALALRYQRDGGWRPNSEYEVGQGNLRYVRDLSPSVTLDAGVGVHLTDWASPGYITADQFAAGQYDTVANTTDGGFKRRGQERVSLRVLANPNLLWRTTAYATQGRWQLYLTIPPEGGAGEGSGGQTEEEDTRYGLGLTSALTWALSRGQVTAGVEGRYDHSDYEKYFTTDRARDSVDTDLAAQQVSGGAFAQADLDPIPHLRVSIGGRYDALGTSTTPVGGLEVSDSKGIFSPKLGALVHLKHLVSLYANVSRGFRQTDGVIRDPSLPFITEWAYEAGTKLDGKKWNASVALFRADVSNEQSFDPITAVSTSGGQSRRQGVDLDLRIQPSPALGLTTAWTFTDAKYQQLITEDGDTLSGARIFNTARYVGTAAIDITPPKTTVFLRLATNVVGPYTPFDLPGVELPAYALVHLTGGIRFGSLLLQAGVRNLFDQKYPELRAGDFVSPGQPISGFGTVRYVW
;
A
#
# COMPACT_ATOMS: atom_id res chain seq x y z
N MET A 1 18.23 -28.32 -16.38
CA MET A 1 17.69 -29.63 -15.91
C MET A 1 16.87 -29.37 -14.66
N LEU A 2 15.58 -29.19 -14.83
CA LEU A 2 14.65 -28.92 -13.73
C LEU A 2 14.41 -30.17 -12.89
N ARG A 3 14.78 -30.14 -11.62
CA ARG A 3 14.34 -31.15 -10.64
C ARG A 3 12.92 -30.82 -10.20
N ARG A 4 11.96 -31.65 -10.62
CA ARG A 4 10.59 -31.65 -10.12
C ARG A 4 10.57 -32.18 -8.69
N SER A 5 10.23 -31.37 -7.72
CA SER A 5 9.81 -31.82 -6.38
C SER A 5 8.29 -31.84 -6.34
N LEU A 6 7.70 -33.01 -6.45
CA LEU A 6 6.28 -33.26 -6.20
C LEU A 6 6.04 -33.15 -4.69
N VAL A 7 5.22 -32.19 -4.27
CA VAL A 7 4.58 -32.20 -2.95
C VAL A 7 3.22 -32.88 -3.12
N THR A 8 3.13 -34.11 -2.64
CA THR A 8 1.88 -34.86 -2.58
C THR A 8 1.07 -34.38 -1.38
N ALA A 9 0.01 -33.64 -1.62
CA ALA A 9 -0.97 -33.28 -0.59
C ALA A 9 -1.95 -34.45 -0.40
N CYS A 10 -1.90 -35.11 0.75
CA CYS A 10 -2.91 -36.06 1.17
C CYS A 10 -4.20 -35.33 1.56
N VAL A 11 -5.25 -35.49 0.76
CA VAL A 11 -6.61 -35.09 1.10
C VAL A 11 -7.23 -36.20 1.94
N VAL A 12 -7.40 -35.96 3.23
CA VAL A 12 -8.22 -36.82 4.11
C VAL A 12 -9.64 -36.26 4.11
N VAL A 13 -10.58 -37.02 3.59
CA VAL A 13 -12.02 -36.73 3.63
C VAL A 13 -12.58 -37.27 4.95
N PRO A 14 -13.11 -36.44 5.87
CA PRO A 14 -13.92 -36.92 7.00
C PRO A 14 -15.39 -36.98 6.61
N GLY A 15 -16.03 -38.00 7.11
CA GLY A 15 -17.43 -38.37 6.86
C GLY A 15 -18.46 -37.32 7.26
N VAL A 16 -19.58 -37.42 6.58
CA VAL A 16 -20.81 -36.63 6.73
C VAL A 16 -21.36 -36.73 8.15
N LEU A 17 -21.36 -35.64 8.90
CA LEU A 17 -22.22 -35.41 10.03
C LEU A 17 -23.23 -34.33 9.67
N SER A 18 -24.50 -34.75 9.66
CA SER A 18 -25.66 -33.91 9.44
C SER A 18 -25.75 -32.85 10.55
N ALA A 19 -25.59 -31.58 10.22
CA ALA A 19 -25.83 -30.46 11.10
C ALA A 19 -26.98 -29.61 10.57
N GLN A 20 -27.93 -29.34 11.44
CA GLN A 20 -29.10 -28.49 11.22
C GLN A 20 -28.68 -27.07 10.82
N GLN A 21 -29.41 -26.51 9.87
CA GLN A 21 -29.25 -25.13 9.39
C GLN A 21 -29.49 -24.14 10.53
N PRO A 22 -28.61 -23.17 10.77
CA PRO A 22 -29.00 -21.94 11.42
C PRO A 22 -29.45 -20.92 10.35
N THR A 23 -30.67 -20.44 10.54
CA THR A 23 -31.21 -19.26 9.85
C THR A 23 -30.32 -18.07 10.14
N VAL A 24 -29.83 -17.40 9.07
CA VAL A 24 -29.16 -16.11 9.16
C VAL A 24 -30.20 -15.07 9.59
N SER A 25 -30.17 -14.74 10.86
CA SER A 25 -30.87 -13.60 11.43
C SER A 25 -29.84 -12.45 11.50
N ASP A 26 -30.12 -11.37 10.76
CA ASP A 26 -29.53 -10.06 11.02
C ASP A 26 -30.00 -9.57 12.39
N SER A 27 -29.35 -10.01 13.44
CA SER A 27 -29.57 -9.49 14.78
C SER A 27 -28.23 -9.16 15.42
N ILE A 28 -27.93 -7.87 15.43
CA ILE A 28 -27.13 -7.27 16.48
C ILE A 28 -27.79 -7.67 17.79
N HIS A 29 -27.22 -8.60 18.53
CA HIS A 29 -27.64 -8.87 19.89
C HIS A 29 -27.04 -7.83 20.82
N PRO A 30 -27.88 -6.95 21.43
CA PRO A 30 -27.44 -6.23 22.60
C PRO A 30 -27.51 -7.25 23.76
N HIS A 31 -26.36 -7.68 24.24
CA HIS A 31 -26.32 -8.23 25.59
C HIS A 31 -26.67 -7.10 26.58
N GLY A 32 -27.93 -7.05 26.96
CA GLY A 32 -28.35 -6.27 28.11
C GLY A 32 -27.73 -6.87 29.34
N ASP A 33 -26.77 -6.16 29.90
CA ASP A 33 -26.57 -6.09 31.33
C ASP A 33 -26.00 -4.72 31.67
N THR A 34 -26.63 -4.11 32.64
CA THR A 34 -26.33 -2.81 33.22
C THR A 34 -24.88 -2.75 33.72
N LEU A 35 -23.96 -2.35 32.86
CA LEU A 35 -22.68 -1.82 33.22
C LEU A 35 -22.56 -0.43 32.59
N THR A 36 -22.58 0.57 33.46
CA THR A 36 -21.99 1.91 33.32
C THR A 36 -21.31 2.11 31.99
N HIS A 37 -21.65 3.19 31.27
CA HIS A 37 -21.00 3.65 30.06
C HIS A 37 -19.47 3.54 30.19
N ALA A 38 -18.90 2.38 29.84
CA ALA A 38 -17.52 2.28 29.49
C ALA A 38 -17.38 3.17 28.25
N ILE A 39 -16.70 4.28 28.40
CA ILE A 39 -16.23 5.07 27.26
C ILE A 39 -15.42 4.07 26.46
N GLU A 40 -15.94 3.63 25.31
CA GLU A 40 -15.18 2.85 24.35
C GLU A 40 -14.01 3.73 23.99
N LEU A 41 -12.84 3.44 24.57
CA LEU A 41 -11.60 4.07 24.16
C LEU A 41 -11.48 3.77 22.67
N GLN A 42 -11.82 4.76 21.87
CA GLN A 42 -11.50 4.72 20.47
C GLN A 42 -9.96 4.68 20.41
N GLU A 43 -9.46 3.45 20.52
CA GLU A 43 -8.30 3.13 19.75
C GLU A 43 -8.50 3.84 18.42
N ILE A 44 -7.45 4.35 17.73
CA ILE A 44 -7.61 4.79 16.35
C ILE A 44 -8.14 3.56 15.59
N THR A 45 -9.33 3.18 15.91
CA THR A 45 -10.08 2.02 15.49
C THR A 45 -11.19 2.58 14.67
N VAL A 46 -11.07 2.30 13.48
CA VAL A 46 -11.90 2.59 12.36
C VAL A 46 -13.34 2.19 12.63
N THR A 47 -14.19 3.17 12.82
CA THR A 47 -15.63 3.01 12.69
C THR A 47 -15.99 2.90 11.21
N ALA A 48 -17.02 2.13 10.89
CA ALA A 48 -17.47 1.74 9.55
C ALA A 48 -17.87 2.88 8.57
N ALA A 49 -17.50 4.11 8.84
CA ALA A 49 -17.75 5.24 7.95
C ALA A 49 -16.58 5.41 6.94
N PRO A 50 -16.84 5.51 5.64
CA PRO A 50 -15.79 5.63 4.62
C PRO A 50 -14.93 6.89 4.74
N THR A 51 -15.42 7.90 5.45
CA THR A 51 -14.66 9.11 5.81
C THR A 51 -14.82 9.33 7.30
N ARG A 52 -13.73 9.34 8.06
CA ARG A 52 -13.83 9.64 9.50
C ARG A 52 -14.30 11.08 9.68
N ARG A 53 -15.54 11.23 10.10
CA ARG A 53 -16.16 12.54 10.31
C ARG A 53 -15.43 13.35 11.38
N GLU A 54 -14.83 12.69 12.34
CA GLU A 54 -14.26 13.26 13.55
C GLU A 54 -12.80 13.70 13.40
N ASP A 55 -12.10 13.31 12.32
CA ASP A 55 -10.71 13.64 12.14
C ASP A 55 -10.53 14.95 11.39
N PRO A 56 -9.66 15.87 11.85
CA PRO A 56 -9.36 17.12 11.15
C PRO A 56 -8.37 16.92 9.99
N GLN A 57 -8.56 15.85 9.21
CA GLN A 57 -7.72 15.43 8.08
C GLN A 57 -8.51 14.55 7.11
N ALA A 58 -7.99 14.36 5.89
CA ALA A 58 -8.53 13.42 4.93
C ALA A 58 -8.10 11.98 5.28
N VAL A 59 -9.01 11.20 5.82
CA VAL A 59 -8.86 9.76 6.06
C VAL A 59 -9.97 9.01 5.36
N ILE A 60 -9.60 8.02 4.56
CA ILE A 60 -10.56 7.16 3.86
C ILE A 60 -10.40 5.74 4.37
N THR A 61 -11.52 5.12 4.67
CA THR A 61 -11.56 3.74 5.12
C THR A 61 -12.10 2.84 4.01
N VAL A 62 -11.32 1.84 3.62
CA VAL A 62 -11.75 0.72 2.79
C VAL A 62 -12.33 -0.33 3.73
N THR A 63 -13.65 -0.38 3.82
CA THR A 63 -14.38 -1.23 4.76
C THR A 63 -14.51 -2.68 4.25
N PRO A 64 -14.82 -3.66 5.13
CA PRO A 64 -15.08 -5.05 4.70
C PRO A 64 -16.13 -5.16 3.60
N THR A 65 -17.16 -4.30 3.62
CA THR A 65 -18.18 -4.25 2.56
C THR A 65 -17.60 -3.84 1.22
N VAL A 66 -16.69 -2.87 1.19
CA VAL A 66 -16.02 -2.45 -0.05
C VAL A 66 -15.09 -3.57 -0.52
N ILE A 67 -14.29 -4.15 0.37
CA ILE A 67 -13.37 -5.25 0.06
C ILE A 67 -14.13 -6.42 -0.57
N SER A 68 -15.24 -6.84 0.02
CA SER A 68 -16.01 -7.99 -0.47
C SER A 68 -16.67 -7.79 -1.85
N ARG A 69 -16.89 -6.53 -2.26
CA ARG A 69 -17.52 -6.15 -3.54
C ARG A 69 -16.50 -5.78 -4.63
N THR A 70 -15.26 -5.52 -4.24
CA THR A 70 -14.19 -5.18 -5.17
C THR A 70 -13.53 -6.45 -5.68
N PRO A 71 -13.52 -6.71 -6.99
CA PRO A 71 -12.78 -7.84 -7.57
C PRO A 71 -11.28 -7.50 -7.58
N ALA A 72 -10.69 -7.42 -6.39
CA ALA A 72 -9.28 -7.12 -6.22
C ALA A 72 -8.45 -8.36 -6.55
N THR A 73 -7.55 -8.19 -7.49
CA THR A 73 -6.49 -9.14 -7.77
C THR A 73 -5.40 -9.03 -6.72
N ASP A 74 -5.06 -7.81 -6.38
CA ASP A 74 -4.00 -7.45 -5.45
C ASP A 74 -4.48 -6.35 -4.50
N ALA A 75 -3.74 -6.12 -3.41
CA ALA A 75 -4.21 -5.21 -2.36
C ALA A 75 -4.29 -3.74 -2.81
N TRP A 76 -3.45 -3.32 -3.76
CA TRP A 76 -3.54 -1.95 -4.32
C TRP A 76 -4.82 -1.67 -5.10
N ASP A 77 -5.50 -2.68 -5.64
CA ASP A 77 -6.80 -2.50 -6.28
C ASP A 77 -7.86 -1.97 -5.29
N LEU A 78 -7.70 -2.29 -4.02
CA LEU A 78 -8.58 -1.81 -2.96
C LEU A 78 -8.40 -0.30 -2.71
N VAL A 79 -7.18 0.21 -2.80
CA VAL A 79 -6.88 1.63 -2.57
C VAL A 79 -7.03 2.49 -3.83
N ARG A 80 -7.00 1.91 -5.02
CA ARG A 80 -7.30 2.62 -6.29
C ARG A 80 -8.67 3.30 -6.30
N GLN A 81 -9.59 2.89 -5.44
CA GLN A 81 -10.92 3.49 -5.30
C GLN A 81 -10.93 4.75 -4.42
N THR A 82 -9.76 5.20 -3.98
CA THR A 82 -9.58 6.35 -3.09
C THR A 82 -9.11 7.55 -3.89
N ALA A 83 -9.68 8.74 -3.66
CA ALA A 83 -9.22 9.96 -4.31
C ALA A 83 -7.72 10.20 -4.05
N GLY A 84 -7.01 10.61 -5.07
CA GLY A 84 -5.58 10.93 -5.02
C GLY A 84 -4.65 9.73 -5.04
N VAL A 85 -5.17 8.51 -5.01
CA VAL A 85 -4.34 7.31 -5.13
C VAL A 85 -4.19 6.93 -6.60
N GLU A 86 -2.96 6.88 -7.07
CA GLU A 86 -2.54 6.40 -8.37
C GLU A 86 -1.65 5.17 -8.16
N VAL A 87 -1.77 4.18 -9.02
CA VAL A 87 -0.98 2.94 -8.95
C VAL A 87 -0.40 2.64 -10.31
N HIS A 88 0.92 2.60 -10.37
CA HIS A 88 1.68 2.18 -11.54
C HIS A 88 2.39 0.87 -11.24
N LEU A 89 2.20 -0.11 -12.11
CA LEU A 89 2.93 -1.36 -12.04
C LEU A 89 4.22 -1.21 -12.85
N GLN A 90 5.30 -1.71 -12.32
CA GLN A 90 6.58 -1.69 -13.06
C GLN A 90 6.55 -2.62 -14.29
N GLY A 91 5.61 -3.56 -14.33
CA GLY A 91 5.46 -4.53 -15.42
C GLY A 91 6.56 -5.59 -15.50
N GLN A 92 7.38 -5.67 -14.44
CA GLN A 92 8.51 -6.59 -14.34
C GLN A 92 8.21 -7.80 -13.45
N GLY A 93 6.94 -8.04 -13.14
CA GLY A 93 6.48 -9.16 -12.31
C GLY A 93 6.32 -8.81 -10.82
N PRO A 94 5.76 -9.74 -10.01
CA PRO A 94 5.41 -9.50 -8.62
C PRO A 94 6.63 -9.46 -7.66
N GLY A 95 7.83 -9.57 -8.17
CA GLY A 95 9.06 -9.30 -7.42
C GLY A 95 9.33 -7.81 -7.22
N PHE A 96 8.75 -6.98 -8.08
CA PHE A 96 8.80 -5.53 -7.97
C PHE A 96 7.60 -4.98 -7.21
N ALA A 97 7.85 -4.03 -6.30
CA ALA A 97 6.77 -3.29 -5.68
C ALA A 97 6.12 -2.34 -6.69
N PRO A 98 4.77 -2.25 -6.71
CA PRO A 98 4.11 -1.20 -7.48
C PRO A 98 4.40 0.17 -6.87
N THR A 99 4.35 1.21 -7.69
CA THR A 99 4.33 2.59 -7.21
C THR A 99 2.89 2.96 -6.86
N VAL A 100 2.58 3.01 -5.57
CA VAL A 100 1.32 3.54 -5.04
C VAL A 100 1.58 4.95 -4.58
N SER A 101 1.12 5.92 -5.34
CA SER A 101 1.34 7.34 -5.10
C SER A 101 0.09 8.03 -4.56
N VAL A 102 0.26 9.14 -3.84
CA VAL A 102 -0.82 9.95 -3.31
C VAL A 102 -0.56 11.42 -3.59
N ARG A 103 -1.53 12.13 -4.19
CA ARG A 103 -1.48 13.58 -4.41
C ARG A 103 -0.23 14.06 -5.17
N GLY A 104 0.27 13.23 -6.11
CA GLY A 104 1.46 13.55 -6.89
C GLY A 104 2.80 13.30 -6.19
N PHE A 105 2.80 12.57 -5.07
CA PHE A 105 3.99 11.96 -4.51
C PHE A 105 4.19 10.61 -5.21
N SER A 106 5.05 10.60 -6.21
CA SER A 106 5.25 9.46 -7.13
C SER A 106 6.67 8.90 -7.06
N SER A 107 7.24 8.84 -5.85
CA SER A 107 8.53 8.19 -5.64
C SER A 107 8.49 6.73 -6.06
N ASP A 108 9.61 6.24 -6.55
CA ASP A 108 9.75 4.86 -6.96
C ASP A 108 9.44 3.91 -5.79
N HIS A 109 8.80 2.78 -6.10
CA HIS A 109 8.40 1.77 -5.13
C HIS A 109 7.64 2.31 -3.89
N SER A 110 6.88 3.43 -4.05
CA SER A 110 6.01 4.02 -3.00
C SER A 110 6.76 4.48 -1.74
N THR A 111 8.02 4.90 -1.85
CA THR A 111 8.85 5.27 -0.68
C THR A 111 8.36 6.52 0.05
N ASP A 112 7.48 7.33 -0.56
CA ASP A 112 6.85 8.51 0.08
C ASP A 112 5.68 8.14 1.01
N MET A 113 5.23 6.88 1.00
CA MET A 113 4.07 6.43 1.78
C MET A 113 4.44 5.38 2.81
N ALA A 114 4.07 5.59 4.07
CA ALA A 114 4.22 4.57 5.10
C ALA A 114 3.13 3.50 4.97
N LEU A 115 3.52 2.23 4.90
CA LEU A 115 2.59 1.09 4.93
C LEU A 115 2.76 0.35 6.25
N TRP A 116 1.64 0.12 6.94
CA TRP A 116 1.59 -0.60 8.20
C TRP A 116 0.60 -1.75 8.11
N VAL A 117 0.99 -2.92 8.63
CA VAL A 117 0.12 -4.10 8.71
C VAL A 117 0.07 -4.58 10.15
N ASP A 118 -1.11 -4.56 10.76
CA ASP A 118 -1.32 -4.97 12.16
C ASP A 118 -0.34 -4.34 13.17
N GLY A 119 0.08 -3.10 12.91
CA GLY A 119 1.01 -2.34 13.76
C GLY A 119 2.49 -2.55 13.45
N VAL A 120 2.83 -3.28 12.38
CA VAL A 120 4.20 -3.46 11.88
C VAL A 120 4.43 -2.60 10.66
N PRO A 121 5.49 -1.76 10.61
CA PRO A 121 5.87 -1.01 9.41
C PRO A 121 6.46 -1.94 8.35
N ILE A 122 6.01 -1.80 7.10
CA ILE A 122 6.37 -2.67 5.98
C ILE A 122 7.54 -2.10 5.17
N ASN A 123 7.66 -0.78 5.08
CA ASN A 123 8.77 -0.14 4.38
C ASN A 123 10.13 -0.68 4.85
N GLU A 124 11.06 -0.87 3.94
CA GLU A 124 12.38 -1.45 4.14
C GLU A 124 13.46 -0.36 4.08
N PRO A 125 13.93 0.18 5.23
CA PRO A 125 14.77 1.38 5.25
C PRO A 125 16.13 1.23 4.59
N VAL A 126 16.72 0.03 4.63
CA VAL A 126 18.06 -0.26 4.08
C VAL A 126 17.99 -1.24 2.91
N ASN A 127 16.93 -1.20 2.14
CA ASN A 127 16.81 -1.98 0.91
C ASN A 127 17.82 -1.46 -0.15
N GLY A 128 18.63 -2.36 -0.71
CA GLY A 128 19.69 -1.98 -1.65
C GLY A 128 19.20 -1.50 -3.01
N HIS A 129 18.00 -1.91 -3.42
CA HIS A 129 17.38 -1.47 -4.68
C HIS A 129 16.71 -0.09 -4.53
N ALA A 130 15.97 0.13 -3.43
CA ALA A 130 15.37 1.42 -3.13
C ALA A 130 15.08 1.53 -1.61
N GLU A 131 15.69 2.50 -0.94
CA GLU A 131 15.54 2.68 0.50
C GLU A 131 14.14 3.17 0.86
N GLY A 132 13.48 2.40 1.71
CA GLY A 132 12.06 2.60 2.02
C GLY A 132 11.12 1.80 1.15
N TYR A 133 11.66 0.85 0.36
CA TYR A 133 10.93 -0.05 -0.51
C TYR A 133 9.63 -0.53 0.14
N ASN A 134 8.51 -0.22 -0.49
CA ASN A 134 7.17 -0.43 0.04
C ASN A 134 6.45 -1.52 -0.75
N ASP A 135 6.67 -2.77 -0.38
CA ASP A 135 6.19 -3.93 -1.13
C ASP A 135 4.73 -4.29 -0.82
N TRP A 136 3.83 -3.76 -1.62
CA TRP A 136 2.40 -4.08 -1.55
C TRP A 136 2.08 -5.53 -1.96
N ASN A 137 2.97 -6.23 -2.66
CA ASN A 137 2.77 -7.62 -3.06
C ASN A 137 2.67 -8.57 -1.86
N VAL A 138 3.22 -8.19 -0.71
CA VAL A 138 3.13 -9.01 0.52
C VAL A 138 1.72 -9.05 1.12
N LEU A 139 0.84 -8.15 0.70
CA LEU A 139 -0.54 -8.08 1.17
C LEU A 139 -1.41 -9.10 0.44
N MET A 140 -2.12 -9.92 1.19
CA MET A 140 -3.10 -10.86 0.68
C MET A 140 -4.51 -10.24 0.75
N PRO A 141 -5.16 -9.88 -0.38
CA PRO A 141 -6.47 -9.22 -0.36
C PRO A 141 -7.52 -9.97 0.47
N GLY A 142 -7.55 -11.31 0.39
CA GLY A 142 -8.49 -12.15 1.13
C GLY A 142 -8.29 -12.19 2.64
N ALA A 143 -7.13 -11.77 3.15
CA ALA A 143 -6.84 -11.68 4.58
C ALA A 143 -7.10 -10.28 5.16
N ILE A 144 -7.36 -9.29 4.32
CA ILE A 144 -7.57 -7.91 4.77
C ILE A 144 -8.99 -7.75 5.31
N GLU A 145 -9.10 -7.31 6.55
CA GLU A 145 -10.37 -6.90 7.14
C GLU A 145 -10.67 -5.45 6.78
N GLN A 146 -9.66 -4.58 6.81
CA GLN A 146 -9.82 -3.14 6.64
C GLN A 146 -8.53 -2.45 6.26
N MET A 147 -8.64 -1.35 5.51
CA MET A 147 -7.52 -0.45 5.23
C MET A 147 -7.93 1.00 5.54
N GLU A 148 -7.01 1.76 6.12
CA GLU A 148 -7.13 3.20 6.28
C GLU A 148 -6.08 3.89 5.43
N VAL A 149 -6.52 4.81 4.57
CA VAL A 149 -5.65 5.67 3.78
C VAL A 149 -5.68 7.07 4.41
N ILE A 150 -4.59 7.46 5.03
CA ILE A 150 -4.39 8.75 5.69
C ILE A 150 -3.55 9.60 4.74
N LYS A 151 -4.09 10.71 4.27
CA LYS A 151 -3.42 11.57 3.29
C LYS A 151 -2.65 12.68 4.01
N GLY A 152 -1.38 12.83 3.66
CA GLY A 152 -0.46 13.78 4.29
C GLY A 152 0.01 13.35 5.69
N PRO A 153 0.99 14.04 6.25
CA PRO A 153 1.69 13.64 7.48
C PRO A 153 1.00 14.11 8.77
N SER A 154 -0.32 14.31 8.78
CA SER A 154 -1.04 14.98 9.88
C SER A 154 -1.25 14.11 11.13
N ASN A 155 -0.99 12.81 11.09
CA ASN A 155 -1.06 11.92 12.25
C ASN A 155 0.32 11.69 12.87
N ALA A 156 0.48 12.01 14.18
CA ALA A 156 1.76 11.92 14.86
C ALA A 156 2.30 10.50 15.03
N LYS A 157 1.46 9.47 14.91
CA LYS A 157 1.87 8.07 15.00
C LYS A 157 2.87 7.68 13.90
N TYR A 158 2.74 8.24 12.69
CA TYR A 158 3.54 7.86 11.53
C TYR A 158 4.69 8.82 11.33
N GLY A 159 5.91 8.27 11.21
CA GLY A 159 7.17 9.02 11.08
C GLY A 159 7.79 8.85 9.70
N ASN A 160 8.96 8.21 9.65
CA ASN A 160 9.70 7.97 8.40
C ASN A 160 8.80 7.32 7.34
N PHE A 161 8.96 7.73 6.07
CA PHE A 161 8.16 7.34 4.90
C PHE A 161 6.70 7.84 4.89
N ALA A 162 6.23 8.59 5.90
CA ALA A 162 4.88 9.16 5.89
C ALA A 162 4.82 10.57 5.27
N LEU A 163 5.63 10.84 4.24
CA LEU A 163 5.65 12.12 3.55
C LEU A 163 4.30 12.37 2.85
N ALA A 164 3.86 11.49 1.97
CA ALA A 164 2.55 11.55 1.32
C ALA A 164 1.40 11.11 2.23
N GLY A 165 1.71 10.47 3.36
CA GLY A 165 0.75 9.91 4.29
C GLY A 165 1.04 8.46 4.67
N ALA A 166 0.02 7.76 5.14
CA ALA A 166 0.16 6.37 5.58
C ALA A 166 -1.04 5.52 5.16
N VAL A 167 -0.77 4.23 4.93
CA VAL A 167 -1.81 3.21 4.82
C VAL A 167 -1.66 2.24 5.98
N ASN A 168 -2.72 2.09 6.76
CA ASN A 168 -2.80 1.16 7.87
C ASN A 168 -3.74 0.02 7.50
N VAL A 169 -3.19 -1.20 7.43
CA VAL A 169 -3.92 -2.41 7.08
C VAL A 169 -4.14 -3.23 8.33
N ARG A 170 -5.38 -3.69 8.51
CA ARG A 170 -5.74 -4.67 9.52
C ARG A 170 -6.15 -5.95 8.85
N THR A 171 -5.54 -7.06 9.26
CA THR A 171 -5.92 -8.40 8.82
C THR A 171 -7.03 -8.97 9.71
N ILE A 172 -7.75 -9.96 9.19
CA ILE A 172 -8.80 -10.66 9.94
C ILE A 172 -8.17 -11.33 11.17
N ASP A 173 -8.68 -11.00 12.36
CA ASP A 173 -8.13 -11.50 13.62
C ASP A 173 -8.88 -12.73 14.16
N ARG A 174 -10.20 -12.77 14.02
CA ARG A 174 -11.06 -13.87 14.42
C ARG A 174 -12.14 -14.08 13.36
N MET A 175 -12.49 -15.30 13.09
CA MET A 175 -13.63 -15.62 12.23
C MET A 175 -14.20 -16.99 12.56
N HIS A 176 -15.46 -17.17 12.26
CA HIS A 176 -16.09 -18.50 12.29
C HIS A 176 -16.15 -19.11 10.90
N GLY A 177 -15.84 -20.40 10.81
CA GLY A 177 -16.03 -21.18 9.60
C GLY A 177 -14.85 -21.10 8.64
N ILE A 178 -15.13 -21.53 7.42
CA ILE A 178 -14.14 -21.70 6.35
C ILE A 178 -14.68 -21.08 5.07
N GLN A 179 -13.81 -20.46 4.30
CA GLN A 179 -14.08 -19.96 2.96
C GLN A 179 -12.99 -20.42 2.02
N GLY A 180 -13.39 -20.92 0.86
CA GLY A 180 -12.47 -21.23 -0.25
C GLY A 180 -12.89 -20.49 -1.52
N SER A 181 -11.93 -20.04 -2.33
CA SER A 181 -12.20 -19.53 -3.66
C SER A 181 -11.12 -19.93 -4.66
N VAL A 182 -11.54 -20.13 -5.90
CA VAL A 182 -10.64 -20.34 -7.04
C VAL A 182 -11.08 -19.39 -8.14
N GLU A 183 -10.16 -18.60 -8.66
CA GLU A 183 -10.29 -17.79 -9.85
C GLU A 183 -9.45 -18.41 -10.97
N ALA A 184 -10.02 -18.47 -12.17
CA ALA A 184 -9.29 -18.77 -13.40
C ALA A 184 -9.51 -17.63 -14.39
N GLY A 185 -8.48 -17.29 -15.15
CA GLY A 185 -8.54 -16.13 -16.04
C GLY A 185 -7.71 -16.27 -17.31
N SER A 186 -7.70 -15.21 -18.10
CA SER A 186 -6.85 -15.05 -19.27
C SER A 186 -5.39 -15.28 -18.92
N TYR A 187 -4.58 -15.64 -19.90
CA TYR A 187 -3.13 -15.82 -19.79
C TYR A 187 -2.71 -16.95 -18.85
N GLY A 188 -3.57 -17.96 -18.66
CA GLY A 188 -3.27 -19.10 -17.78
C GLY A 188 -3.27 -18.77 -16.29
N ARG A 189 -3.90 -17.66 -15.89
CA ARG A 189 -4.03 -17.24 -14.50
C ARG A 189 -4.89 -18.20 -13.70
N VAL A 190 -4.40 -18.58 -12.53
CA VAL A 190 -5.13 -19.32 -11.49
C VAL A 190 -4.80 -18.66 -10.15
N ASP A 191 -5.81 -18.39 -9.33
CA ASP A 191 -5.65 -17.82 -7.98
C ASP A 191 -6.56 -18.59 -7.01
N ALA A 192 -5.96 -19.38 -6.13
CA ALA A 192 -6.64 -20.19 -5.14
C ALA A 192 -6.45 -19.60 -3.74
N ASN A 193 -7.55 -19.36 -3.03
CA ASN A 193 -7.54 -18.78 -1.70
C ASN A 193 -8.29 -19.66 -0.72
N PHE A 194 -7.73 -19.80 0.47
CA PHE A 194 -8.33 -20.41 1.64
C PHE A 194 -8.32 -19.42 2.80
N LEU A 195 -9.45 -19.28 3.48
CA LEU A 195 -9.57 -18.51 4.70
C LEU A 195 -10.36 -19.36 5.70
N GLY A 196 -9.81 -19.62 6.85
CA GLY A 196 -10.46 -20.41 7.89
C GLY A 196 -10.11 -19.91 9.26
N GLY A 197 -11.01 -20.11 10.21
CA GLY A 197 -10.74 -19.67 11.57
C GLY A 197 -11.76 -20.16 12.58
N PHE A 198 -11.54 -19.73 13.78
CA PHE A 198 -12.42 -20.00 14.92
C PHE A 198 -12.50 -18.78 15.83
N ASP A 199 -13.62 -18.63 16.49
CA ASP A 199 -13.86 -17.59 17.48
C ASP A 199 -14.58 -18.18 18.67
N GLN A 200 -13.92 -18.18 19.83
CA GLN A 200 -14.39 -18.65 21.11
C GLN A 200 -14.42 -17.51 22.11
N ALA A 201 -15.08 -17.67 23.24
CA ALA A 201 -15.30 -16.61 24.24
C ALA A 201 -14.01 -15.84 24.63
N HIS A 202 -12.86 -16.52 24.70
CA HIS A 202 -11.60 -15.93 25.18
C HIS A 202 -10.41 -16.13 24.24
N TRP A 203 -10.60 -16.74 23.08
CA TRP A 203 -9.54 -16.97 22.11
C TRP A 203 -10.11 -17.22 20.73
N GLY A 204 -9.37 -16.85 19.73
CA GLY A 204 -9.76 -17.04 18.34
C GLY A 204 -8.58 -16.90 17.43
N GLY A 205 -8.80 -17.05 16.15
CA GLY A 205 -7.76 -16.88 15.15
C GLY A 205 -8.27 -17.07 13.74
N ALA A 206 -7.42 -16.70 12.80
CA ALA A 206 -7.65 -16.85 11.37
C ALA A 206 -6.38 -17.33 10.68
N LEU A 207 -6.55 -18.21 9.70
CA LEU A 207 -5.52 -18.64 8.76
C LEU A 207 -5.98 -18.29 7.35
N ALA A 208 -5.20 -17.52 6.64
CA ALA A 208 -5.37 -17.24 5.22
C ALA A 208 -4.20 -17.84 4.44
N LEU A 209 -4.50 -18.54 3.35
CA LEU A 209 -3.52 -19.08 2.41
C LEU A 209 -3.90 -18.68 0.99
N ARG A 210 -2.93 -18.34 0.18
CA ARG A 210 -3.09 -18.04 -1.24
C ARG A 210 -2.02 -18.73 -2.05
N TYR A 211 -2.43 -19.30 -3.17
CA TYR A 211 -1.54 -19.70 -4.24
C TYR A 211 -2.03 -19.04 -5.54
N GLN A 212 -1.14 -18.36 -6.22
CA GLN A 212 -1.40 -17.72 -7.49
C GLN A 212 -0.35 -18.16 -8.51
N ARG A 213 -0.81 -18.46 -9.71
CA ARG A 213 0.01 -18.67 -10.89
C ARG A 213 -0.54 -17.82 -12.02
N ASP A 214 0.32 -17.21 -12.79
CA ASP A 214 -0.02 -16.50 -14.02
C ASP A 214 0.96 -16.90 -15.11
N GLY A 215 0.47 -17.23 -16.31
CA GLY A 215 1.31 -17.58 -17.46
C GLY A 215 1.87 -16.35 -18.19
N GLY A 216 1.46 -15.16 -17.76
CA GLY A 216 1.89 -13.90 -18.35
C GLY A 216 1.20 -13.57 -19.67
N TRP A 217 0.95 -12.29 -19.92
CA TRP A 217 0.37 -11.82 -21.19
C TRP A 217 1.45 -11.43 -22.22
N ARG A 218 2.70 -11.24 -21.77
CA ARG A 218 3.90 -11.10 -22.59
C ARG A 218 4.75 -12.39 -22.47
N PRO A 219 5.58 -12.71 -23.46
CA PRO A 219 6.59 -13.73 -23.27
C PRO A 219 7.51 -13.38 -22.09
N ASN A 220 8.02 -14.38 -21.37
CA ASN A 220 8.87 -14.22 -20.18
C ASN A 220 8.24 -13.33 -19.07
N SER A 221 6.95 -13.49 -18.82
CA SER A 221 6.25 -12.75 -17.74
C SER A 221 5.42 -13.66 -16.83
N GLU A 222 5.67 -14.96 -16.87
CA GLU A 222 5.05 -15.92 -15.96
C GLU A 222 5.57 -15.80 -14.54
N TYR A 223 4.69 -16.10 -13.57
CA TYR A 223 5.06 -16.08 -12.16
C TYR A 223 4.21 -17.02 -11.30
N GLU A 224 4.73 -17.30 -10.12
CA GLU A 224 4.04 -18.02 -9.05
C GLU A 224 4.20 -17.27 -7.72
N VAL A 225 3.10 -17.19 -6.94
CA VAL A 225 3.07 -16.55 -5.62
C VAL A 225 2.41 -17.48 -4.62
N GLY A 226 3.10 -17.73 -3.50
CA GLY A 226 2.57 -18.39 -2.31
C GLY A 226 2.51 -17.41 -1.14
N GLN A 227 1.37 -17.29 -0.49
CA GLN A 227 1.20 -16.42 0.68
C GLN A 227 0.50 -17.15 1.81
N GLY A 228 0.89 -16.83 3.04
CA GLY A 228 0.25 -17.29 4.25
C GLY A 228 0.16 -16.19 5.29
N ASN A 229 -0.97 -16.10 5.97
CA ASN A 229 -1.16 -15.23 7.13
C ASN A 229 -1.87 -16.01 8.21
N LEU A 230 -1.25 -16.13 9.37
CA LEU A 230 -1.81 -16.75 10.56
C LEU A 230 -1.92 -15.70 11.65
N ARG A 231 -3.09 -15.60 12.28
CA ARG A 231 -3.32 -14.74 13.42
C ARG A 231 -4.00 -15.50 14.54
N TYR A 232 -3.54 -15.28 15.77
CA TYR A 232 -4.06 -15.88 16.99
C TYR A 232 -4.27 -14.80 18.02
N VAL A 233 -5.48 -14.72 18.59
CA VAL A 233 -5.84 -13.73 19.60
C VAL A 233 -6.36 -14.45 20.83
N ARG A 234 -5.89 -14.05 22.01
CA ARG A 234 -6.29 -14.62 23.29
C ARG A 234 -6.49 -13.54 24.35
N ASP A 235 -7.67 -13.54 24.96
CA ASP A 235 -7.96 -12.73 26.13
C ASP A 235 -7.40 -13.45 27.37
N LEU A 236 -6.28 -12.95 27.88
CA LEU A 236 -5.61 -13.50 29.07
C LEU A 236 -6.37 -13.12 30.34
N SER A 237 -7.07 -11.99 30.30
CA SER A 237 -8.00 -11.52 31.32
C SER A 237 -8.99 -10.53 30.67
N PRO A 238 -10.05 -10.07 31.36
CA PRO A 238 -10.95 -9.04 30.83
C PRO A 238 -10.25 -7.74 30.40
N SER A 239 -9.04 -7.50 30.90
CA SER A 239 -8.28 -6.29 30.59
C SER A 239 -7.00 -6.52 29.78
N VAL A 240 -6.64 -7.76 29.48
CA VAL A 240 -5.38 -8.10 28.80
C VAL A 240 -5.64 -9.04 27.64
N THR A 241 -5.32 -8.57 26.42
CA THR A 241 -5.41 -9.37 25.20
C THR A 241 -4.01 -9.55 24.59
N LEU A 242 -3.66 -10.78 24.26
CA LEU A 242 -2.50 -11.17 23.46
C LEU A 242 -2.95 -11.38 22.02
N ASP A 243 -2.22 -10.81 21.05
CA ASP A 243 -2.43 -10.97 19.62
C ASP A 243 -1.08 -11.29 18.95
N ALA A 244 -0.95 -12.47 18.38
CA ALA A 244 0.23 -12.95 17.70
C ALA A 244 -0.07 -13.22 16.22
N GLY A 245 0.87 -12.93 15.34
CA GLY A 245 0.71 -13.13 13.91
C GLY A 245 2.00 -13.53 13.21
N VAL A 246 1.83 -14.30 12.13
CA VAL A 246 2.91 -14.69 11.22
C VAL A 246 2.43 -14.48 9.79
N GLY A 247 3.22 -13.79 8.99
CA GLY A 247 3.03 -13.58 7.56
C GLY A 247 4.19 -14.16 6.75
N VAL A 248 3.87 -14.80 5.63
CA VAL A 248 4.87 -15.35 4.69
C VAL A 248 4.49 -14.97 3.26
N HIS A 249 5.47 -14.55 2.47
CA HIS A 249 5.36 -14.28 1.04
C HIS A 249 6.50 -14.92 0.28
N LEU A 250 6.16 -15.72 -0.71
CA LEU A 250 7.08 -16.45 -1.57
C LEU A 250 6.70 -16.17 -3.01
N THR A 251 7.61 -15.71 -3.84
CA THR A 251 7.36 -15.54 -5.27
C THR A 251 8.58 -15.91 -6.10
N ASP A 252 8.32 -16.51 -7.25
CA ASP A 252 9.25 -16.75 -8.34
C ASP A 252 8.64 -16.16 -9.60
N TRP A 253 9.42 -15.43 -10.40
CA TRP A 253 8.91 -14.78 -11.60
C TRP A 253 9.93 -14.68 -12.71
N ALA A 254 9.44 -14.61 -13.93
CA ALA A 254 10.18 -14.15 -15.10
C ALA A 254 9.84 -12.68 -15.39
N SER A 255 10.78 -11.92 -15.94
CA SER A 255 10.61 -10.50 -16.28
C SER A 255 10.72 -10.30 -17.79
N PRO A 256 9.73 -9.68 -18.44
CA PRO A 256 9.76 -9.43 -19.88
C PRO A 256 10.67 -8.27 -20.27
N GLY A 257 11.16 -7.49 -19.30
CA GLY A 257 11.92 -6.28 -19.54
C GLY A 257 11.10 -5.14 -20.15
N TYR A 258 11.75 -4.03 -20.36
CA TYR A 258 11.16 -2.85 -21.02
C TYR A 258 11.22 -3.00 -22.54
N ILE A 259 10.31 -2.30 -23.24
CA ILE A 259 10.36 -2.09 -24.70
C ILE A 259 10.63 -0.61 -24.99
N THR A 260 11.04 -0.29 -26.22
CA THR A 260 11.23 1.10 -26.61
C THR A 260 9.88 1.80 -26.90
N ALA A 261 9.88 3.14 -26.89
CA ALA A 261 8.71 3.93 -27.25
C ALA A 261 8.23 3.63 -28.68
N ASP A 262 9.15 3.40 -29.62
CA ASP A 262 8.83 3.04 -31.01
C ASP A 262 8.19 1.65 -31.09
N GLN A 263 8.71 0.67 -30.35
CA GLN A 263 8.09 -0.66 -30.25
C GLN A 263 6.68 -0.59 -29.65
N PHE A 264 6.51 0.23 -28.60
CA PHE A 264 5.19 0.47 -28.01
C PHE A 264 4.22 1.10 -29.00
N ALA A 265 4.66 2.13 -29.74
CA ALA A 265 3.84 2.78 -30.77
C ALA A 265 3.48 1.84 -31.93
N ALA A 266 4.38 0.93 -32.29
CA ALA A 266 4.18 -0.09 -33.31
C ALA A 266 3.34 -1.28 -32.84
N GLY A 267 2.99 -1.37 -31.54
CA GLY A 267 2.25 -2.49 -30.96
C GLY A 267 3.06 -3.77 -30.80
N GLN A 268 4.39 -3.67 -30.76
CA GLN A 268 5.31 -4.80 -30.62
C GLN A 268 5.51 -5.18 -29.14
N TYR A 269 4.42 -5.58 -28.46
CA TYR A 269 4.43 -5.87 -27.02
C TYR A 269 5.05 -7.23 -26.66
N ASP A 270 5.31 -8.10 -27.63
CA ASP A 270 5.89 -9.42 -27.48
C ASP A 270 7.45 -9.42 -27.47
N THR A 271 8.05 -8.26 -27.61
CA THR A 271 9.50 -8.11 -27.48
C THR A 271 9.94 -8.34 -26.04
N VAL A 272 10.99 -9.14 -25.85
CA VAL A 272 11.60 -9.45 -24.56
C VAL A 272 13.06 -8.98 -24.59
N ALA A 273 13.48 -8.25 -23.56
CA ALA A 273 14.84 -7.75 -23.47
C ALA A 273 15.85 -8.91 -23.29
N ASN A 274 15.56 -9.80 -22.35
CA ASN A 274 16.35 -11.00 -22.10
C ASN A 274 15.47 -12.09 -21.49
N THR A 275 15.48 -13.28 -22.06
CA THR A 275 14.66 -14.43 -21.57
C THR A 275 15.18 -15.03 -20.28
N THR A 276 16.32 -14.58 -19.78
CA THR A 276 16.87 -14.98 -18.47
C THR A 276 16.55 -14.00 -17.35
N ASP A 277 15.86 -12.86 -17.64
CA ASP A 277 15.43 -11.90 -16.63
C ASP A 277 14.34 -12.47 -15.72
N GLY A 278 14.28 -12.00 -14.49
CA GLY A 278 13.37 -12.45 -13.44
C GLY A 278 14.08 -12.67 -12.11
N GLY A 279 13.48 -13.44 -11.21
CA GLY A 279 14.09 -13.66 -9.91
C GLY A 279 13.19 -14.40 -8.92
N PHE A 280 13.52 -14.25 -7.65
CA PHE A 280 12.69 -14.73 -6.55
C PHE A 280 12.67 -13.76 -5.38
N LYS A 281 11.60 -13.79 -4.61
CA LYS A 281 11.48 -13.10 -3.32
C LYS A 281 10.92 -14.05 -2.27
N ARG A 282 11.52 -14.03 -1.10
CA ARG A 282 11.10 -14.76 0.10
C ARG A 282 11.05 -13.79 1.24
N ARG A 283 9.90 -13.64 1.90
CA ARG A 283 9.72 -12.73 3.03
C ARG A 283 8.92 -13.38 4.14
N GLY A 284 9.37 -13.18 5.37
CA GLY A 284 8.68 -13.55 6.60
C GLY A 284 8.48 -12.33 7.49
N GLN A 285 7.41 -12.38 8.30
CA GLN A 285 7.10 -11.38 9.31
C GLN A 285 6.43 -12.05 10.48
N GLU A 286 6.93 -11.81 11.67
CA GLU A 286 6.37 -12.28 12.93
C GLU A 286 6.07 -11.08 13.82
N ARG A 287 4.98 -11.16 14.60
CA ARG A 287 4.64 -10.14 15.58
C ARG A 287 3.94 -10.71 16.80
N VAL A 288 4.13 -10.05 17.92
CA VAL A 288 3.38 -10.27 19.16
C VAL A 288 2.96 -8.92 19.71
N SER A 289 1.66 -8.73 19.91
CA SER A 289 1.07 -7.52 20.46
C SER A 289 0.39 -7.83 21.80
N LEU A 290 0.62 -6.99 22.78
CA LEU A 290 -0.07 -7.00 24.06
C LEU A 290 -0.92 -5.74 24.17
N ARG A 291 -2.20 -5.92 24.40
CA ARG A 291 -3.16 -4.84 24.67
C ARG A 291 -3.61 -4.94 26.13
N VAL A 292 -3.42 -3.86 26.88
CA VAL A 292 -3.77 -3.79 28.30
C VAL A 292 -4.71 -2.61 28.54
N LEU A 293 -5.92 -2.88 28.96
CA LEU A 293 -6.86 -1.89 29.47
C LEU A 293 -6.59 -1.68 30.96
N ALA A 294 -5.62 -0.78 31.27
CA ALA A 294 -5.17 -0.57 32.65
C ALA A 294 -6.27 -0.03 33.57
N ASN A 295 -7.20 0.75 33.00
CA ASN A 295 -8.47 1.17 33.60
C ASN A 295 -9.43 1.57 32.47
N PRO A 296 -10.71 1.86 32.72
CA PRO A 296 -11.68 2.18 31.66
C PRO A 296 -11.29 3.31 30.72
N ASN A 297 -10.34 4.17 31.12
CA ASN A 297 -9.90 5.32 30.36
C ASN A 297 -8.45 5.22 29.85
N LEU A 298 -7.73 4.14 30.15
CA LEU A 298 -6.31 4.02 29.80
C LEU A 298 -6.03 2.69 29.11
N LEU A 299 -5.73 2.78 27.84
CA LEU A 299 -5.33 1.67 26.98
C LEU A 299 -3.83 1.74 26.71
N TRP A 300 -3.12 0.66 26.96
CA TRP A 300 -1.73 0.46 26.57
C TRP A 300 -1.64 -0.65 25.52
N ARG A 301 -0.93 -0.37 24.43
CA ARG A 301 -0.60 -1.37 23.41
C ARG A 301 0.90 -1.38 23.16
N THR A 302 1.47 -2.57 23.13
CA THR A 302 2.87 -2.79 22.75
C THR A 302 2.91 -3.90 21.70
N THR A 303 3.68 -3.70 20.64
CA THR A 303 3.90 -4.67 19.56
C THR A 303 5.39 -4.85 19.36
N ALA A 304 5.89 -6.06 19.52
CA ALA A 304 7.22 -6.49 19.10
C ALA A 304 7.10 -7.25 17.79
N TYR A 305 8.05 -7.08 16.88
CA TYR A 305 8.03 -7.72 15.57
C TYR A 305 9.43 -8.03 15.06
N ALA A 306 9.49 -9.02 14.17
CA ALA A 306 10.66 -9.34 13.36
C ALA A 306 10.25 -9.44 11.88
N THR A 307 11.17 -9.10 11.00
CA THR A 307 11.03 -9.25 9.54
C THR A 307 12.30 -9.85 8.98
N GLN A 308 12.17 -10.74 8.01
CA GLN A 308 13.31 -11.28 7.26
C GLN A 308 12.95 -11.37 5.79
N GLY A 309 13.95 -11.23 4.93
CA GLY A 309 13.75 -11.31 3.49
C GLY A 309 15.02 -11.70 2.76
N ARG A 310 14.82 -12.38 1.65
CA ARG A 310 15.83 -12.57 0.62
C ARG A 310 15.19 -12.31 -0.73
N TRP A 311 15.86 -11.50 -1.53
CA TRP A 311 15.43 -11.11 -2.86
C TRP A 311 16.59 -11.25 -3.84
N GLN A 312 16.30 -11.78 -5.02
CA GLN A 312 17.25 -11.85 -6.13
C GLN A 312 16.53 -11.43 -7.40
N LEU A 313 17.15 -10.55 -8.15
CA LEU A 313 16.65 -10.00 -9.39
C LEU A 313 17.72 -10.10 -10.47
N TYR A 314 17.33 -10.54 -11.65
CA TYR A 314 18.06 -10.34 -12.90
C TYR A 314 17.23 -9.44 -13.80
N LEU A 315 17.79 -8.31 -14.22
CA LEU A 315 17.11 -7.36 -15.08
C LEU A 315 18.06 -6.80 -16.12
N THR A 316 17.64 -6.89 -17.37
CA THR A 316 18.34 -6.28 -18.50
C THR A 316 17.76 -4.89 -18.76
N ILE A 317 18.60 -3.87 -18.67
CA ILE A 317 18.28 -2.51 -19.09
C ILE A 317 18.83 -2.34 -20.50
N PRO A 318 17.96 -2.06 -21.50
CA PRO A 318 18.43 -1.79 -22.86
C PRO A 318 19.35 -0.58 -22.91
N PRO A 319 20.32 -0.49 -23.84
CA PRO A 319 21.17 0.68 -23.99
C PRO A 319 20.34 1.90 -24.39
N GLU A 320 20.57 3.05 -23.77
CA GLU A 320 19.97 4.32 -24.19
C GLU A 320 20.43 4.73 -25.59
N GLY A 321 19.52 5.22 -26.41
CA GLY A 321 19.85 5.89 -27.68
C GLY A 321 20.38 5.02 -28.82
N GLY A 322 20.26 3.69 -28.73
CA GLY A 322 20.88 2.80 -29.72
C GLY A 322 22.39 2.63 -29.49
N ALA A 323 22.95 1.51 -29.90
CA ALA A 323 24.31 1.05 -29.61
C ALA A 323 25.37 2.17 -29.54
N GLY A 324 25.77 2.59 -28.35
CA GLY A 324 26.88 3.49 -28.22
C GLY A 324 27.26 4.05 -26.86
N GLU A 325 26.34 4.45 -26.01
CA GLU A 325 26.72 5.09 -24.74
C GLU A 325 25.76 4.68 -23.61
N GLY A 326 26.30 4.08 -22.60
CA GLY A 326 25.61 3.44 -21.51
C GLY A 326 25.51 1.94 -21.77
N SER A 327 26.30 1.16 -21.07
CA SER A 327 26.37 -0.28 -21.27
C SER A 327 25.06 -0.94 -20.81
N GLY A 328 24.07 -0.93 -21.70
CA GLY A 328 22.92 -1.81 -21.52
C GLY A 328 23.44 -3.22 -21.28
N GLY A 329 22.94 -3.88 -20.26
CA GLY A 329 23.36 -5.21 -19.88
C GLY A 329 22.46 -5.76 -18.81
N GLN A 330 22.58 -7.04 -18.56
CA GLN A 330 21.88 -7.64 -17.43
C GLN A 330 22.65 -7.35 -16.14
N THR A 331 21.91 -7.00 -15.10
CA THR A 331 22.42 -6.95 -13.73
C THR A 331 21.74 -8.01 -12.88
N GLU A 332 22.48 -8.55 -11.91
CA GLU A 332 21.96 -9.30 -10.79
C GLU A 332 21.97 -8.40 -9.55
N GLU A 333 20.86 -8.36 -8.83
CA GLU A 333 20.80 -7.77 -7.49
C GLU A 333 20.40 -8.86 -6.50
N GLU A 334 21.15 -8.99 -5.42
CA GLU A 334 20.83 -9.88 -4.30
C GLU A 334 20.80 -9.08 -3.00
N ASP A 335 19.73 -9.24 -2.22
CA ASP A 335 19.54 -8.54 -0.96
C ASP A 335 19.02 -9.50 0.09
N THR A 336 19.78 -9.67 1.17
CA THR A 336 19.41 -10.47 2.33
C THR A 336 19.23 -9.56 3.53
N ARG A 337 18.02 -9.54 4.10
CA ARG A 337 17.61 -8.57 5.11
C ARG A 337 17.00 -9.21 6.35
N TYR A 338 17.17 -8.52 7.47
CA TYR A 338 16.35 -8.73 8.67
C TYR A 338 16.13 -7.42 9.43
N GLY A 339 15.00 -7.35 10.10
CA GLY A 339 14.64 -6.21 10.94
C GLY A 339 13.97 -6.66 12.23
N LEU A 340 14.20 -5.92 13.29
CA LEU A 340 13.58 -6.12 14.61
C LEU A 340 13.01 -4.79 15.07
N GLY A 341 11.82 -4.81 15.67
CA GLY A 341 11.27 -3.56 16.18
C GLY A 341 10.26 -3.73 17.30
N LEU A 342 10.03 -2.61 17.95
CA LEU A 342 9.08 -2.46 19.03
C LEU A 342 8.33 -1.15 18.87
N THR A 343 7.00 -1.20 18.98
CA THR A 343 6.14 -0.02 19.12
C THR A 343 5.37 -0.10 20.43
N SER A 344 5.24 1.00 21.15
CA SER A 344 4.48 1.05 22.39
C SER A 344 3.74 2.38 22.49
N ALA A 345 2.44 2.33 22.76
CA ALA A 345 1.61 3.52 22.85
C ALA A 345 0.59 3.41 23.99
N LEU A 346 0.35 4.54 24.63
CA LEU A 346 -0.69 4.76 25.62
C LEU A 346 -1.76 5.68 25.03
N THR A 347 -3.01 5.28 25.13
CA THR A 347 -4.15 6.14 24.81
C THR A 347 -4.96 6.40 26.06
N TRP A 348 -5.13 7.65 26.42
CA TRP A 348 -5.88 8.09 27.58
C TRP A 348 -7.14 8.84 27.13
N ALA A 349 -8.31 8.28 27.40
CA ALA A 349 -9.59 8.94 27.19
C ALA A 349 -9.83 9.99 28.28
N LEU A 350 -10.18 11.17 27.83
CA LEU A 350 -10.59 12.29 28.66
C LEU A 350 -12.10 12.47 28.57
N SER A 351 -12.69 13.25 29.46
CA SER A 351 -14.12 13.60 29.37
C SER A 351 -14.48 14.34 28.07
N ARG A 352 -13.51 14.98 27.43
CA ARG A 352 -13.68 15.72 26.17
C ARG A 352 -12.46 15.51 25.27
N GLY A 353 -12.32 14.30 24.73
CA GLY A 353 -11.25 13.95 23.82
C GLY A 353 -10.36 12.83 24.33
N GLN A 354 -9.16 12.73 23.76
CA GLN A 354 -8.17 11.72 24.10
C GLN A 354 -6.74 12.25 23.93
N VAL A 355 -5.80 11.65 24.61
CA VAL A 355 -4.37 11.85 24.39
C VAL A 355 -3.73 10.50 24.09
N THR A 356 -2.97 10.44 23.00
CA THR A 356 -2.16 9.26 22.64
C THR A 356 -0.69 9.68 22.67
N ALA A 357 0.15 8.90 23.35
CA ALA A 357 1.60 9.07 23.35
C ALA A 357 2.28 7.72 23.16
N GLY A 358 3.36 7.69 22.42
CA GLY A 358 4.04 6.44 22.13
C GLY A 358 5.49 6.61 21.74
N VAL A 359 6.17 5.48 21.72
CA VAL A 359 7.56 5.34 21.29
C VAL A 359 7.68 4.16 20.33
N GLU A 360 8.64 4.23 19.44
CA GLU A 360 9.04 3.12 18.58
C GLU A 360 10.57 3.03 18.52
N GLY A 361 11.06 1.84 18.29
CA GLY A 361 12.46 1.57 18.02
C GLY A 361 12.56 0.45 16.99
N ARG A 362 13.51 0.57 16.07
CA ARG A 362 13.70 -0.39 14.98
C ARG A 362 15.18 -0.52 14.66
N TYR A 363 15.60 -1.74 14.40
CA TYR A 363 16.90 -2.09 13.82
C TYR A 363 16.66 -2.82 12.50
N ASP A 364 17.38 -2.43 11.47
CA ASP A 364 17.37 -3.05 10.15
C ASP A 364 18.79 -3.35 9.70
N HIS A 365 18.97 -4.45 9.00
CA HIS A 365 20.22 -4.87 8.39
C HIS A 365 19.94 -5.41 6.98
N SER A 366 20.84 -5.10 6.04
CA SER A 366 20.84 -5.60 4.68
C SER A 366 22.28 -5.92 4.26
N ASP A 367 22.48 -7.12 3.71
CA ASP A 367 23.64 -7.46 2.89
C ASP A 367 23.19 -7.36 1.43
N TYR A 368 23.73 -6.40 0.69
CA TYR A 368 23.35 -6.07 -0.67
C TYR A 368 24.52 -6.27 -1.62
N GLU A 369 24.29 -7.08 -2.66
CA GLU A 369 25.24 -7.35 -3.72
C GLU A 369 24.62 -7.01 -5.08
N LYS A 370 25.36 -6.34 -5.97
CA LYS A 370 24.99 -6.09 -7.35
C LYS A 370 26.14 -6.46 -8.27
N TYR A 371 25.83 -7.18 -9.34
CA TYR A 371 26.78 -7.65 -10.33
C TYR A 371 26.31 -7.28 -11.74
N PHE A 372 27.24 -7.02 -12.62
CA PHE A 372 27.00 -7.14 -14.05
C PHE A 372 27.04 -8.61 -14.44
N THR A 373 26.08 -9.03 -15.29
CA THR A 373 25.93 -10.45 -15.66
C THR A 373 25.67 -10.62 -17.16
N THR A 374 26.04 -11.78 -17.68
CA THR A 374 25.64 -12.26 -18.99
C THR A 374 24.91 -13.59 -18.82
N ASP A 375 23.61 -13.64 -19.20
CA ASP A 375 22.75 -14.82 -19.05
C ASP A 375 22.81 -15.43 -17.63
N ARG A 376 22.75 -14.56 -16.60
CA ARG A 376 22.88 -14.87 -15.17
C ARG A 376 24.27 -15.33 -14.70
N ALA A 377 25.29 -15.34 -15.56
CA ALA A 377 26.67 -15.53 -15.14
C ALA A 377 27.28 -14.21 -14.67
N ARG A 378 27.79 -14.14 -13.45
CA ARG A 378 28.43 -12.94 -12.88
C ARG A 378 29.72 -12.61 -13.61
N ASP A 379 29.81 -11.42 -14.17
CA ASP A 379 30.98 -10.92 -14.90
C ASP A 379 31.87 -10.05 -14.00
N SER A 380 31.27 -9.09 -13.31
CA SER A 380 31.98 -8.19 -12.40
C SER A 380 31.05 -7.66 -11.30
N VAL A 381 31.66 -7.28 -10.17
CA VAL A 381 30.96 -6.63 -9.06
C VAL A 381 30.68 -5.18 -9.43
N ASP A 382 29.45 -4.72 -9.23
CA ASP A 382 29.07 -3.31 -9.24
C ASP A 382 29.06 -2.74 -7.82
N THR A 383 28.31 -3.39 -6.92
CA THR A 383 28.16 -2.96 -5.53
C THR A 383 28.17 -4.20 -4.63
N ASP A 384 28.88 -4.10 -3.50
CA ASP A 384 28.87 -5.12 -2.45
C ASP A 384 29.06 -4.41 -1.11
N LEU A 385 28.01 -4.38 -0.31
CA LEU A 385 27.98 -3.65 0.97
C LEU A 385 27.03 -4.28 1.99
N ALA A 386 27.37 -4.05 3.27
CA ALA A 386 26.46 -4.26 4.39
C ALA A 386 25.96 -2.92 4.93
N ALA A 387 24.63 -2.77 5.01
CA ALA A 387 24.01 -1.57 5.56
C ALA A 387 23.21 -1.89 6.83
N GLN A 388 23.26 -0.99 7.81
CA GLN A 388 22.54 -1.11 9.06
C GLN A 388 21.87 0.22 9.39
N GLN A 389 20.66 0.16 9.96
CA GLN A 389 20.01 1.35 10.47
C GLN A 389 19.38 1.08 11.84
N VAL A 390 19.65 1.97 12.78
CA VAL A 390 18.93 2.06 14.05
C VAL A 390 18.05 3.28 13.99
N SER A 391 16.75 3.11 14.19
CA SER A 391 15.82 4.23 14.24
C SER A 391 14.99 4.22 15.52
N GLY A 392 14.65 5.41 16.01
CA GLY A 392 13.79 5.60 17.16
C GLY A 392 12.89 6.80 16.96
N GLY A 393 11.65 6.70 17.45
CA GLY A 393 10.68 7.77 17.40
C GLY A 393 9.90 7.89 18.70
N ALA A 394 9.55 9.11 19.08
CA ALA A 394 8.63 9.40 20.17
C ALA A 394 7.58 10.40 19.69
N PHE A 395 6.31 10.13 19.98
CA PHE A 395 5.20 10.98 19.54
C PHE A 395 4.17 11.20 20.66
N ALA A 396 3.47 12.31 20.57
CA ALA A 396 2.27 12.57 21.34
C ALA A 396 1.26 13.34 20.49
N GLN A 397 -0.02 13.03 20.66
CA GLN A 397 -1.14 13.71 20.02
C GLN A 397 -2.30 13.82 21.01
N ALA A 398 -2.89 15.01 21.10
CA ALA A 398 -4.09 15.27 21.85
C ALA A 398 -5.21 15.69 20.89
N ASP A 399 -6.30 14.91 20.86
CA ASP A 399 -7.52 15.20 20.14
C ASP A 399 -8.58 15.64 21.15
N LEU A 400 -8.86 16.92 21.22
CA LEU A 400 -9.66 17.55 22.27
C LEU A 400 -10.94 18.17 21.70
N ASP A 401 -12.03 18.08 22.46
CA ASP A 401 -13.32 18.70 22.17
C ASP A 401 -13.59 19.84 23.19
N PRO A 402 -12.88 21.00 23.10
CA PRO A 402 -12.94 22.06 24.10
C PRO A 402 -14.33 22.64 24.28
N ILE A 403 -15.10 22.71 23.21
CA ILE A 403 -16.53 23.09 23.22
C ILE A 403 -17.31 22.13 22.31
N PRO A 404 -18.64 21.99 22.50
CA PRO A 404 -19.47 21.25 21.56
C PRO A 404 -19.24 21.74 20.13
N HIS A 405 -19.11 20.83 19.19
CA HIS A 405 -18.90 21.10 17.76
C HIS A 405 -17.49 21.53 17.34
N LEU A 406 -16.52 21.67 18.23
CA LEU A 406 -15.13 21.98 17.88
C LEU A 406 -14.22 20.86 18.39
N ARG A 407 -13.49 20.22 17.49
CA ARG A 407 -12.35 19.36 17.80
C ARG A 407 -11.06 20.05 17.41
N VAL A 408 -10.06 19.96 18.26
CA VAL A 408 -8.69 20.45 18.02
C VAL A 408 -7.75 19.28 18.20
N SER A 409 -6.88 19.03 17.21
CA SER A 409 -5.82 18.04 17.26
C SER A 409 -4.47 18.75 17.31
N ILE A 410 -3.68 18.48 18.35
CA ILE A 410 -2.34 19.03 18.53
C ILE A 410 -1.40 17.86 18.77
N GLY A 411 -0.35 17.75 17.99
CA GLY A 411 0.60 16.67 18.12
C GLY A 411 2.00 17.04 17.65
N GLY A 412 2.91 16.14 17.92
CA GLY A 412 4.28 16.24 17.44
C GLY A 412 4.98 14.90 17.58
N ARG A 413 6.03 14.76 16.79
CA ARG A 413 6.87 13.58 16.78
C ARG A 413 8.33 14.01 16.64
N TYR A 414 9.22 13.32 17.35
CA TYR A 414 10.66 13.41 17.15
C TYR A 414 11.18 12.05 16.70
N ASP A 415 11.95 12.03 15.62
CA ASP A 415 12.60 10.84 15.08
C ASP A 415 14.11 11.03 15.05
N ALA A 416 14.85 9.96 15.33
CA ALA A 416 16.30 9.88 15.20
C ALA A 416 16.66 8.60 14.43
N LEU A 417 17.48 8.74 13.39
CA LEU A 417 17.96 7.66 12.54
C LEU A 417 19.49 7.70 12.51
N GLY A 418 20.13 6.57 12.78
CA GLY A 418 21.55 6.34 12.58
C GLY A 418 21.75 5.25 11.53
N THR A 419 22.41 5.57 10.44
CA THR A 419 22.73 4.62 9.35
C THR A 419 24.23 4.42 9.30
N SER A 420 24.68 3.17 9.16
CA SER A 420 26.06 2.82 8.85
C SER A 420 26.13 1.87 7.67
N THR A 421 27.14 2.04 6.84
CA THR A 421 27.38 1.23 5.65
C THR A 421 28.84 0.85 5.58
N THR A 422 29.10 -0.41 5.29
CA THR A 422 30.46 -0.96 5.14
C THR A 422 30.55 -1.62 3.76
N PRO A 423 31.15 -0.96 2.78
CA PRO A 423 31.50 -1.61 1.51
C PRO A 423 32.49 -2.76 1.73
N VAL A 424 32.38 -3.84 0.97
CA VAL A 424 33.35 -4.94 1.08
C VAL A 424 34.74 -4.44 0.72
N GLY A 425 35.69 -4.69 1.64
CA GLY A 425 37.06 -4.17 1.51
C GLY A 425 37.24 -2.67 1.77
N GLY A 426 36.17 -1.95 2.10
CA GLY A 426 36.16 -0.52 2.41
C GLY A 426 36.08 -0.20 3.91
N LEU A 427 36.01 1.07 4.22
CA LEU A 427 35.80 1.57 5.58
C LEU A 427 34.31 1.83 5.81
N GLU A 428 33.89 1.61 7.05
CA GLU A 428 32.53 1.98 7.48
C GLU A 428 32.34 3.50 7.38
N VAL A 429 31.22 3.90 6.79
CA VAL A 429 30.71 5.28 6.76
C VAL A 429 29.41 5.31 7.55
N SER A 430 29.27 6.26 8.45
CA SER A 430 28.06 6.38 9.26
C SER A 430 27.68 7.82 9.54
N ASP A 431 26.38 8.06 9.69
CA ASP A 431 25.84 9.35 10.14
C ASP A 431 24.55 9.14 10.95
N SER A 432 24.20 10.13 11.75
CA SER A 432 22.97 10.13 12.53
C SER A 432 22.27 11.48 12.49
N LYS A 433 20.95 11.46 12.33
CA LYS A 433 20.14 12.64 12.13
C LYS A 433 18.86 12.55 12.95
N GLY A 434 18.35 13.71 13.37
CA GLY A 434 17.08 13.81 14.06
C GLY A 434 16.19 14.89 13.46
N ILE A 435 14.89 14.71 13.61
CA ILE A 435 13.89 15.64 13.08
C ILE A 435 12.68 15.75 14.00
N PHE A 436 12.16 16.97 14.17
CA PHE A 436 10.90 17.22 14.84
C PHE A 436 9.80 17.56 13.84
N SER A 437 8.64 16.90 13.97
CA SER A 437 7.49 16.99 13.06
C SER A 437 6.24 17.44 13.83
N PRO A 438 5.97 18.76 13.94
CA PRO A 438 4.77 19.30 14.58
C PRO A 438 3.53 19.09 13.71
N LYS A 439 2.36 19.00 14.36
CA LYS A 439 1.06 18.77 13.74
C LYS A 439 -0.02 19.55 14.49
N LEU A 440 -0.88 20.23 13.73
CA LEU A 440 -2.00 20.99 14.28
C LEU A 440 -3.19 20.86 13.33
N GLY A 441 -4.36 20.59 13.88
CA GLY A 441 -5.60 20.52 13.11
C GLY A 441 -6.80 21.01 13.92
N ALA A 442 -7.83 21.42 13.24
CA ALA A 442 -9.11 21.78 13.83
C ALA A 442 -10.26 21.31 12.93
N LEU A 443 -11.35 20.89 13.54
CA LEU A 443 -12.57 20.49 12.87
C LEU A 443 -13.78 21.10 13.59
N VAL A 444 -14.69 21.69 12.81
CA VAL A 444 -15.92 22.30 13.31
C VAL A 444 -17.12 21.61 12.69
N HIS A 445 -18.02 21.10 13.53
CA HIS A 445 -19.33 20.60 13.11
C HIS A 445 -20.31 21.78 13.04
N LEU A 446 -20.66 22.22 11.82
CA LEU A 446 -21.58 23.34 11.63
C LEU A 446 -23.04 22.92 11.82
N LYS A 447 -23.40 21.73 11.34
CA LYS A 447 -24.74 21.12 11.43
C LYS A 447 -24.57 19.60 11.37
N HIS A 448 -25.68 18.87 11.55
CA HIS A 448 -25.66 17.40 11.50
C HIS A 448 -25.05 16.79 10.21
N LEU A 449 -25.00 17.55 9.13
CA LEU A 449 -24.56 17.09 7.82
C LEU A 449 -23.20 17.66 7.38
N VAL A 450 -22.68 18.71 8.04
CA VAL A 450 -21.53 19.47 7.53
C VAL A 450 -20.45 19.61 8.60
N SER A 451 -19.25 19.18 8.28
CA SER A 451 -18.05 19.43 9.08
C SER A 451 -17.01 20.13 8.21
N LEU A 452 -16.41 21.19 8.74
CA LEU A 452 -15.27 21.87 8.13
C LEU A 452 -14.02 21.56 8.91
N TYR A 453 -12.90 21.38 8.24
CA TYR A 453 -11.63 21.14 8.91
C TYR A 453 -10.47 21.85 8.21
N ALA A 454 -9.41 22.08 8.97
CA ALA A 454 -8.11 22.50 8.44
C ALA A 454 -6.99 21.90 9.28
N ASN A 455 -5.86 21.61 8.65
CA ASN A 455 -4.65 21.19 9.34
C ASN A 455 -3.38 21.72 8.68
N VAL A 456 -2.32 21.77 9.49
CA VAL A 456 -0.94 22.01 9.06
C VAL A 456 -0.05 20.99 9.76
N SER A 457 0.87 20.39 9.02
CA SER A 457 1.76 19.36 9.54
C SER A 457 3.09 19.37 8.82
N ARG A 458 4.13 18.91 9.52
CA ARG A 458 5.43 18.63 8.93
C ARG A 458 5.60 17.11 8.81
N GLY A 459 6.02 16.66 7.61
CA GLY A 459 6.38 15.28 7.31
C GLY A 459 7.83 15.15 6.90
N PHE A 460 8.33 13.91 6.87
CA PHE A 460 9.66 13.60 6.37
C PHE A 460 9.75 12.15 5.89
N ARG A 461 10.76 11.91 5.07
CA ARG A 461 11.33 10.58 4.83
C ARG A 461 12.85 10.66 4.71
N GLN A 462 13.52 9.55 4.91
CA GLN A 462 14.92 9.45 4.53
C GLN A 462 15.06 9.53 3.01
N THR A 463 16.22 9.97 2.56
CA THR A 463 16.58 10.14 1.16
C THR A 463 16.99 8.80 0.56
N ASP A 464 16.68 8.54 -0.70
CA ASP A 464 17.21 7.39 -1.44
C ASP A 464 18.73 7.60 -1.66
N GLY A 465 19.50 6.53 -1.61
CA GLY A 465 20.96 6.58 -1.64
C GLY A 465 21.62 6.64 -0.26
N VAL A 466 20.83 6.70 0.82
CA VAL A 466 21.35 6.79 2.20
C VAL A 466 22.22 5.60 2.62
N ILE A 467 22.05 4.43 1.99
CA ILE A 467 22.92 3.28 2.23
C ILE A 467 24.29 3.43 1.53
N ARG A 468 24.44 4.33 0.58
CA ARG A 468 25.73 4.67 -0.06
C ARG A 468 26.35 5.91 0.56
N ASP A 469 25.53 6.90 0.87
CA ASP A 469 25.91 8.13 1.57
C ASP A 469 24.99 8.43 2.75
N PRO A 470 25.30 7.92 3.95
CA PRO A 470 24.52 8.21 5.15
C PRO A 470 24.36 9.69 5.47
N SER A 471 25.19 10.59 4.90
CA SER A 471 25.14 12.02 5.17
C SER A 471 24.00 12.78 4.44
N LEU A 472 23.31 12.15 3.50
CA LEU A 472 22.21 12.75 2.76
C LEU A 472 21.09 13.27 3.68
N PRO A 473 20.59 14.51 3.49
CA PRO A 473 19.58 15.11 4.36
C PRO A 473 18.21 14.43 4.20
N PHE A 474 17.34 14.54 5.20
CA PHE A 474 15.94 14.14 5.04
C PHE A 474 15.23 14.96 3.98
N ILE A 475 14.37 14.31 3.19
CA ILE A 475 13.33 14.98 2.42
C ILE A 475 12.24 15.38 3.41
N THR A 476 11.84 16.64 3.39
CA THR A 476 10.85 17.16 4.34
C THR A 476 9.76 17.94 3.64
N GLU A 477 8.56 17.95 4.21
CA GLU A 477 7.47 18.77 3.71
C GLU A 477 6.77 19.57 4.81
N TRP A 478 6.19 20.69 4.41
CA TRP A 478 5.10 21.32 5.11
C TRP A 478 3.81 21.11 4.32
N ALA A 479 2.89 20.37 4.92
CA ALA A 479 1.58 20.07 4.35
C ALA A 479 0.50 20.96 4.98
N TYR A 480 -0.37 21.50 4.12
CA TYR A 480 -1.54 22.32 4.48
C TYR A 480 -2.77 21.68 3.84
N GLU A 481 -3.81 21.51 4.61
CA GLU A 481 -5.07 20.97 4.13
C GLU A 481 -6.25 21.71 4.73
N ALA A 482 -7.28 21.99 3.92
CA ALA A 482 -8.58 22.47 4.38
C ALA A 482 -9.69 21.77 3.60
N GLY A 483 -10.75 21.37 4.27
CA GLY A 483 -11.79 20.62 3.60
C GLY A 483 -13.14 20.63 4.30
N THR A 484 -14.09 19.96 3.64
CA THR A 484 -15.43 19.73 4.16
C THR A 484 -15.79 18.26 4.05
N LYS A 485 -16.50 17.76 5.05
CA LYS A 485 -17.10 16.41 5.09
C LYS A 485 -18.62 16.58 5.20
N LEU A 486 -19.31 15.87 4.34
CA LEU A 486 -20.76 15.98 4.18
C LEU A 486 -21.37 14.57 4.31
N ASP A 487 -22.29 14.40 5.25
CA ASP A 487 -22.92 13.10 5.54
C ASP A 487 -24.44 13.21 5.49
N GLY A 488 -25.03 12.71 4.42
CA GLY A 488 -26.45 12.53 4.26
C GLY A 488 -26.88 11.10 4.57
N LYS A 489 -28.19 10.85 4.70
CA LYS A 489 -28.73 9.52 4.99
C LYS A 489 -28.41 8.46 3.91
N LYS A 490 -28.24 8.87 2.67
CA LYS A 490 -28.03 8.01 1.50
C LYS A 490 -26.82 8.42 0.66
N TRP A 491 -26.02 9.31 1.13
CA TRP A 491 -24.83 9.80 0.45
C TRP A 491 -23.84 10.38 1.44
N ASN A 492 -22.58 10.33 1.11
CA ASN A 492 -21.54 11.09 1.75
C ASN A 492 -20.61 11.67 0.69
N ALA A 493 -20.02 12.81 1.01
CA ALA A 493 -19.06 13.47 0.15
C ALA A 493 -17.97 14.14 0.98
N SER A 494 -16.79 14.25 0.41
CA SER A 494 -15.73 15.10 0.95
C SER A 494 -15.04 15.87 -0.15
N VAL A 495 -14.62 17.09 0.21
CA VAL A 495 -13.77 17.94 -0.61
C VAL A 495 -12.60 18.38 0.25
N ALA A 496 -11.37 18.20 -0.24
CA ALA A 496 -10.17 18.70 0.40
C ALA A 496 -9.34 19.52 -0.57
N LEU A 497 -8.91 20.69 -0.14
CA LEU A 497 -7.88 21.49 -0.78
C LEU A 497 -6.56 21.17 -0.07
N PHE A 498 -5.52 20.84 -0.81
CA PHE A 498 -4.22 20.50 -0.25
C PHE A 498 -3.09 21.30 -0.90
N ARG A 499 -2.03 21.49 -0.13
CA ARG A 499 -0.73 21.99 -0.59
C ARG A 499 0.38 21.35 0.23
N ALA A 500 1.42 20.90 -0.45
CA ALA A 500 2.66 20.40 0.12
C ALA A 500 3.84 21.17 -0.47
N ASP A 501 4.64 21.81 0.38
CA ASP A 501 5.91 22.44 0.02
C ASP A 501 7.03 21.51 0.50
N VAL A 502 7.78 20.94 -0.44
CA VAL A 502 8.82 19.93 -0.19
C VAL A 502 10.21 20.56 -0.32
N SER A 503 11.08 20.20 0.60
CA SER A 503 12.50 20.60 0.61
C SER A 503 13.38 19.36 0.56
N ASN A 504 14.56 19.50 -0.05
CA ASN A 504 15.47 18.41 -0.39
C ASN A 504 14.82 17.39 -1.33
N GLU A 505 13.92 17.87 -2.23
CA GLU A 505 13.28 17.03 -3.23
C GLU A 505 14.32 16.26 -4.03
N GLN A 506 13.99 15.05 -4.34
CA GLN A 506 14.82 14.13 -5.10
C GLN A 506 14.17 13.85 -6.44
N SER A 507 14.97 13.76 -7.48
CA SER A 507 14.58 13.17 -8.75
C SER A 507 15.39 11.88 -8.91
N PHE A 508 14.71 10.76 -8.95
CA PHE A 508 15.35 9.45 -9.14
C PHE A 508 15.25 9.07 -10.61
N ASP A 509 16.37 8.70 -11.19
CA ASP A 509 16.46 8.13 -12.53
C ASP A 509 16.39 6.59 -12.40
N PRO A 510 15.30 5.96 -12.84
CA PRO A 510 15.16 4.50 -12.73
C PRO A 510 16.09 3.72 -13.69
N ILE A 511 16.73 4.41 -14.65
CA ILE A 511 17.61 3.80 -15.63
C ILE A 511 19.04 3.74 -15.11
N THR A 512 19.56 4.88 -14.67
CA THR A 512 20.91 4.98 -14.11
C THR A 512 20.97 4.61 -12.63
N ALA A 513 19.83 4.48 -11.98
CA ALA A 513 19.68 4.31 -10.52
C ALA A 513 20.35 5.45 -9.72
N VAL A 514 20.45 6.65 -10.32
CA VAL A 514 21.03 7.84 -9.69
C VAL A 514 19.92 8.75 -9.17
N SER A 515 20.13 9.32 -8.00
CA SER A 515 19.23 10.28 -7.38
C SER A 515 19.87 11.65 -7.29
N THR A 516 19.26 12.64 -7.93
CA THR A 516 19.60 14.05 -7.74
C THR A 516 18.84 14.58 -6.53
N SER A 517 19.51 15.16 -5.55
CA SER A 517 18.91 15.68 -4.32
C SER A 517 19.13 17.18 -4.14
N GLY A 518 18.41 17.80 -3.18
CA GLY A 518 18.55 19.21 -2.80
C GLY A 518 17.56 20.15 -3.49
N GLY A 519 16.62 19.62 -4.26
CA GLY A 519 15.57 20.38 -4.91
C GLY A 519 14.49 20.87 -3.96
N GLN A 520 13.63 21.73 -4.50
CA GLN A 520 12.38 22.16 -3.87
C GLN A 520 11.23 21.88 -4.83
N SER A 521 10.12 21.43 -4.31
CA SER A 521 8.93 21.22 -5.10
C SER A 521 7.66 21.67 -4.38
N ARG A 522 6.59 21.83 -5.16
CA ARG A 522 5.26 22.12 -4.65
C ARG A 522 4.23 21.24 -5.33
N ARG A 523 3.39 20.65 -4.50
CA ARG A 523 2.20 19.92 -4.92
C ARG A 523 0.98 20.61 -4.33
N GLN A 524 -0.03 20.88 -5.15
CA GLN A 524 -1.28 21.49 -4.68
C GLN A 524 -2.45 21.00 -5.51
N GLY A 525 -3.64 20.97 -4.92
CA GLY A 525 -4.78 20.43 -5.66
C GLY A 525 -6.05 20.30 -4.85
N VAL A 526 -6.97 19.50 -5.43
CA VAL A 526 -8.30 19.25 -4.88
C VAL A 526 -8.60 17.76 -4.93
N ASP A 527 -9.01 17.21 -3.80
CA ASP A 527 -9.61 15.87 -3.70
C ASP A 527 -11.13 15.98 -3.62
N LEU A 528 -11.81 15.09 -4.32
CA LEU A 528 -13.27 14.94 -4.32
C LEU A 528 -13.60 13.46 -4.12
N ASP A 529 -14.38 13.14 -3.09
CA ASP A 529 -14.96 11.82 -2.87
C ASP A 529 -16.48 11.96 -2.77
N LEU A 530 -17.22 11.09 -3.46
CA LEU A 530 -18.67 11.06 -3.43
C LEU A 530 -19.15 9.62 -3.47
N ARG A 531 -20.01 9.26 -2.52
CA ARG A 531 -20.74 8.00 -2.49
C ARG A 531 -22.22 8.27 -2.34
N ILE A 532 -23.03 7.63 -3.18
CA ILE A 532 -24.48 7.75 -3.19
C ILE A 532 -25.08 6.35 -3.20
N GLN A 533 -25.98 6.06 -2.28
CA GLN A 533 -26.77 4.84 -2.24
C GLN A 533 -28.27 5.19 -2.18
N PRO A 534 -28.87 5.58 -3.31
CA PRO A 534 -30.26 6.05 -3.35
C PRO A 534 -31.24 4.94 -2.95
N SER A 535 -30.88 3.68 -3.22
CA SER A 535 -31.64 2.48 -2.82
C SER A 535 -30.67 1.34 -2.47
N PRO A 536 -31.13 0.26 -1.81
CA PRO A 536 -30.34 -0.94 -1.63
C PRO A 536 -29.87 -1.58 -2.94
N ALA A 537 -30.56 -1.30 -4.05
CA ALA A 537 -30.29 -1.85 -5.37
C ALA A 537 -29.21 -1.10 -6.15
N LEU A 538 -28.91 0.14 -5.81
CA LEU A 538 -28.03 1.00 -6.60
C LEU A 538 -27.05 1.74 -5.71
N GLY A 539 -25.76 1.55 -5.97
CA GLY A 539 -24.65 2.29 -5.38
C GLY A 539 -23.89 3.03 -6.47
N LEU A 540 -23.46 4.26 -6.18
CA LEU A 540 -22.59 5.07 -7.02
C LEU A 540 -21.43 5.54 -6.16
N THR A 541 -20.20 5.33 -6.64
CA THR A 541 -18.99 5.86 -6.00
C THR A 541 -18.15 6.57 -7.02
N THR A 542 -17.57 7.71 -6.66
CA THR A 542 -16.58 8.37 -7.50
C THR A 542 -15.59 9.12 -6.61
N ALA A 543 -14.33 9.09 -7.02
CA ALA A 543 -13.24 9.77 -6.33
C ALA A 543 -12.31 10.40 -7.37
N TRP A 544 -11.97 11.68 -7.20
CA TRP A 544 -11.13 12.44 -8.12
C TRP A 544 -10.12 13.27 -7.36
N THR A 545 -8.93 13.39 -7.93
CA THR A 545 -7.91 14.32 -7.49
C THR A 545 -7.37 15.07 -8.69
N PHE A 546 -7.30 16.37 -8.55
CA PHE A 546 -6.67 17.28 -9.52
C PHE A 546 -5.40 17.82 -8.87
N THR A 547 -4.24 17.64 -9.52
CA THR A 547 -2.92 17.96 -8.95
C THR A 547 -2.13 18.87 -9.88
N ASP A 548 -1.64 19.98 -9.35
CA ASP A 548 -0.57 20.78 -9.94
C ASP A 548 0.70 20.56 -9.11
N ALA A 549 1.62 19.76 -9.64
CA ALA A 549 2.88 19.38 -9.02
C ALA A 549 4.06 19.88 -9.87
N LYS A 550 4.93 20.72 -9.28
CA LYS A 550 6.05 21.36 -9.99
C LYS A 550 7.31 21.43 -9.15
N TYR A 551 8.43 21.25 -9.78
CA TYR A 551 9.71 21.65 -9.22
C TYR A 551 9.73 23.17 -9.08
N GLN A 552 10.07 23.67 -7.91
CA GLN A 552 10.29 25.10 -7.68
C GLN A 552 11.75 25.46 -7.94
N GLN A 553 12.64 24.54 -7.53
CA GLN A 553 14.07 24.61 -7.78
C GLN A 553 14.61 23.19 -7.78
N LEU A 554 15.18 22.78 -8.90
CA LEU A 554 15.94 21.54 -9.03
C LEU A 554 16.93 21.71 -10.18
N ILE A 555 18.17 21.33 -9.92
CA ILE A 555 19.24 21.26 -10.93
C ILE A 555 19.64 19.79 -10.99
N THR A 556 19.62 19.20 -12.17
CA THR A 556 20.06 17.82 -12.42
C THR A 556 21.58 17.71 -12.29
N GLU A 557 22.12 16.50 -12.24
CA GLU A 557 23.56 16.26 -12.21
C GLU A 557 24.26 16.81 -13.45
N ASP A 558 23.60 16.79 -14.61
CA ASP A 558 24.08 17.37 -15.87
C ASP A 558 24.04 18.89 -15.89
N GLY A 559 23.54 19.53 -14.84
CA GLY A 559 23.43 20.98 -14.69
C GLY A 559 22.18 21.59 -15.31
N ASP A 560 21.24 20.79 -15.80
CA ASP A 560 19.96 21.26 -16.34
C ASP A 560 19.03 21.74 -15.23
N THR A 561 18.29 22.82 -15.50
CA THR A 561 17.32 23.33 -14.55
C THR A 561 15.91 22.82 -14.86
N LEU A 562 15.30 22.13 -13.90
CA LEU A 562 13.91 21.69 -13.94
C LEU A 562 12.97 22.69 -13.25
N SER A 563 13.45 23.88 -12.83
CA SER A 563 12.63 24.89 -12.14
C SER A 563 11.42 25.32 -12.98
N GLY A 564 10.23 25.16 -12.40
CA GLY A 564 8.95 25.41 -13.07
C GLY A 564 8.40 24.23 -13.90
N ALA A 565 9.21 23.21 -14.16
CA ALA A 565 8.76 21.98 -14.83
C ALA A 565 7.80 21.17 -13.92
N ARG A 566 6.94 20.37 -14.55
CA ARG A 566 6.08 19.44 -13.83
C ARG A 566 6.92 18.30 -13.24
N ILE A 567 6.49 17.82 -12.07
CA ILE A 567 7.10 16.63 -11.48
C ILE A 567 6.76 15.44 -12.37
N PHE A 568 7.78 14.64 -12.67
CA PHE A 568 7.67 13.47 -13.53
C PHE A 568 6.70 12.43 -12.95
N ASN A 569 6.11 11.64 -13.81
CA ASN A 569 5.17 10.55 -13.50
C ASN A 569 4.01 10.98 -12.57
N THR A 570 3.63 12.25 -12.62
CA THR A 570 2.51 12.80 -11.85
C THR A 570 1.41 13.25 -12.78
N ALA A 571 0.28 12.54 -12.76
CA ALA A 571 -0.88 12.89 -13.57
C ALA A 571 -1.54 14.20 -13.09
N ARG A 572 -2.05 15.02 -14.04
CA ARG A 572 -2.78 16.26 -13.71
C ARG A 572 -4.07 15.98 -12.96
N TYR A 573 -4.66 14.83 -13.21
CA TYR A 573 -5.80 14.32 -12.46
C TYR A 573 -5.82 12.80 -12.49
N VAL A 574 -6.30 12.22 -11.41
CA VAL A 574 -6.62 10.80 -11.33
C VAL A 574 -8.04 10.66 -10.82
N GLY A 575 -8.76 9.68 -11.32
CA GLY A 575 -10.13 9.49 -10.92
C GLY A 575 -10.58 8.05 -11.04
N THR A 576 -11.58 7.72 -10.23
CA THR A 576 -12.27 6.44 -10.29
C THR A 576 -13.77 6.67 -10.16
N ALA A 577 -14.55 5.86 -10.83
CA ALA A 577 -16.00 5.82 -10.65
C ALA A 577 -16.49 4.38 -10.74
N ALA A 578 -17.52 4.04 -9.96
CA ALA A 578 -18.16 2.75 -10.03
C ALA A 578 -19.67 2.84 -9.81
N ILE A 579 -20.38 1.96 -10.52
CA ILE A 579 -21.81 1.73 -10.40
C ILE A 579 -22.02 0.29 -9.95
N ASP A 580 -22.62 0.12 -8.78
CA ASP A 580 -23.01 -1.17 -8.23
C ASP A 580 -24.51 -1.36 -8.34
N ILE A 581 -24.94 -2.43 -8.99
CA ILE A 581 -26.35 -2.79 -9.18
C ILE A 581 -26.61 -4.14 -8.51
N THR A 582 -27.54 -4.17 -7.57
CA THR A 582 -27.99 -5.39 -6.91
C THR A 582 -29.52 -5.37 -6.91
N PRO A 583 -30.20 -5.95 -7.93
CA PRO A 583 -31.65 -5.88 -8.03
C PRO A 583 -32.33 -6.46 -6.78
N PRO A 584 -33.42 -5.84 -6.29
CA PRO A 584 -34.12 -6.29 -5.09
C PRO A 584 -34.62 -7.74 -5.25
N LYS A 585 -34.55 -8.51 -4.18
CA LYS A 585 -35.01 -9.91 -4.11
C LYS A 585 -34.26 -10.86 -5.08
N THR A 586 -33.10 -10.45 -5.59
CA THR A 586 -32.22 -11.32 -6.39
C THR A 586 -30.90 -11.54 -5.65
N THR A 587 -30.18 -12.55 -6.08
CA THR A 587 -28.82 -12.86 -5.61
C THR A 587 -27.77 -12.42 -6.62
N VAL A 588 -28.20 -11.69 -7.66
CA VAL A 588 -27.33 -11.18 -8.75
C VAL A 588 -26.82 -9.81 -8.40
N PHE A 589 -25.56 -9.54 -8.73
CA PHE A 589 -24.98 -8.21 -8.72
C PHE A 589 -24.20 -7.92 -9.99
N LEU A 590 -24.09 -6.65 -10.31
CA LEU A 590 -23.28 -6.14 -11.42
C LEU A 590 -22.51 -4.92 -10.94
N ARG A 591 -21.24 -4.83 -11.30
CA ARG A 591 -20.38 -3.66 -11.06
C ARG A 591 -19.72 -3.22 -12.36
N LEU A 592 -19.90 -1.97 -12.72
CA LEU A 592 -19.12 -1.27 -13.75
C LEU A 592 -18.20 -0.28 -13.03
N ALA A 593 -16.90 -0.37 -13.28
CA ALA A 593 -15.92 0.52 -12.68
C ALA A 593 -14.98 1.09 -13.75
N THR A 594 -14.47 2.29 -13.50
CA THR A 594 -13.45 2.91 -14.34
C THR A 594 -12.35 3.53 -13.50
N ASN A 595 -11.11 3.45 -14.01
CA ASN A 595 -9.95 4.18 -13.51
C ASN A 595 -9.50 5.13 -14.63
N VAL A 596 -9.29 6.39 -14.30
CA VAL A 596 -8.87 7.44 -15.24
C VAL A 596 -7.57 8.03 -14.77
N VAL A 597 -6.58 8.08 -15.66
CA VAL A 597 -5.30 8.74 -15.46
C VAL A 597 -5.20 9.88 -16.46
N GLY A 598 -5.00 11.10 -15.96
CA GLY A 598 -4.84 12.30 -16.76
C GLY A 598 -3.49 12.35 -17.48
N PRO A 599 -3.26 13.37 -18.29
CA PRO A 599 -1.98 13.55 -18.95
C PRO A 599 -0.87 13.81 -17.92
N TYR A 600 0.32 13.27 -18.18
CA TYR A 600 1.49 13.42 -17.32
C TYR A 600 2.80 13.50 -18.14
N THR A 601 3.82 14.08 -17.53
CA THR A 601 5.18 14.13 -18.09
C THR A 601 5.92 12.86 -17.64
N PRO A 602 6.39 12.00 -18.55
CA PRO A 602 7.17 10.84 -18.19
C PRO A 602 8.53 11.26 -17.62
N PHE A 603 9.20 10.33 -16.93
CA PHE A 603 10.53 10.58 -16.39
C PHE A 603 11.51 10.90 -17.53
N ASP A 604 12.42 11.82 -17.26
CA ASP A 604 13.51 12.27 -18.16
C ASP A 604 13.08 12.75 -19.56
N LEU A 605 11.84 13.15 -19.72
CA LEU A 605 11.32 13.75 -20.96
C LEU A 605 10.63 15.11 -20.67
N PRO A 606 11.37 16.12 -20.18
CA PRO A 606 10.78 17.42 -19.91
C PRO A 606 10.18 18.01 -21.19
N GLY A 607 8.92 18.47 -21.09
CA GLY A 607 8.18 19.01 -22.24
C GLY A 607 7.42 17.98 -23.07
N VAL A 608 7.61 16.68 -22.86
CA VAL A 608 6.77 15.63 -23.42
C VAL A 608 5.58 15.39 -22.49
N GLU A 609 4.38 15.28 -23.05
CA GLU A 609 3.17 14.96 -22.28
C GLU A 609 2.50 13.70 -22.86
N LEU A 610 2.33 12.67 -22.06
CA LEU A 610 1.57 11.49 -22.44
C LEU A 610 0.08 11.77 -22.31
N PRO A 611 -0.75 11.25 -23.24
CA PRO A 611 -2.18 11.48 -23.22
C PRO A 611 -2.87 10.77 -22.05
N ALA A 612 -4.03 11.30 -21.65
CA ALA A 612 -4.90 10.66 -20.68
C ALA A 612 -5.46 9.33 -21.22
N TYR A 613 -5.72 8.39 -20.29
CA TYR A 613 -6.39 7.13 -20.61
C TYR A 613 -7.42 6.75 -19.54
N ALA A 614 -8.32 5.85 -19.89
CA ALA A 614 -9.32 5.30 -18.99
C ALA A 614 -9.43 3.79 -19.16
N LEU A 615 -9.42 3.07 -18.05
CA LEU A 615 -9.60 1.62 -18.00
C LEU A 615 -11.00 1.32 -17.45
N VAL A 616 -11.79 0.59 -18.18
CA VAL A 616 -13.15 0.20 -17.79
C VAL A 616 -13.18 -1.28 -17.45
N HIS A 617 -13.81 -1.63 -16.35
CA HIS A 617 -13.91 -2.98 -15.83
C HIS A 617 -15.39 -3.34 -15.62
N LEU A 618 -15.78 -4.54 -15.99
CA LEU A 618 -17.13 -5.06 -15.78
C LEU A 618 -17.03 -6.35 -14.96
N THR A 619 -17.82 -6.45 -13.90
CA THR A 619 -17.89 -7.64 -13.05
C THR A 619 -19.34 -7.94 -12.73
N GLY A 620 -19.73 -9.20 -12.80
CA GLY A 620 -21.05 -9.65 -12.38
C GLY A 620 -20.96 -10.97 -11.64
N GLY A 621 -21.96 -11.26 -10.83
CA GLY A 621 -22.01 -12.51 -10.11
C GLY A 621 -23.39 -12.87 -9.59
N ILE A 622 -23.51 -14.11 -9.16
CA ILE A 622 -24.72 -14.67 -8.58
C ILE A 622 -24.37 -15.50 -7.35
N ARG A 623 -25.17 -15.36 -6.30
CA ARG A 623 -25.04 -16.12 -5.06
C ARG A 623 -26.15 -17.15 -4.92
N PHE A 624 -25.79 -18.39 -4.61
CA PHE A 624 -26.68 -19.52 -4.31
C PHE A 624 -26.35 -20.04 -2.91
N GLY A 625 -27.02 -19.51 -1.89
CA GLY A 625 -26.68 -19.84 -0.51
C GLY A 625 -25.22 -19.52 -0.18
N SER A 626 -24.44 -20.54 0.11
CA SER A 626 -22.99 -20.44 0.43
C SER A 626 -22.10 -20.31 -0.82
N LEU A 627 -22.61 -20.58 -2.02
CA LEU A 627 -21.85 -20.52 -3.27
C LEU A 627 -21.98 -19.16 -3.94
N LEU A 628 -20.87 -18.53 -4.29
CA LEU A 628 -20.79 -17.34 -5.12
C LEU A 628 -20.07 -17.69 -6.43
N LEU A 629 -20.74 -17.45 -7.55
CA LEU A 629 -20.13 -17.48 -8.88
C LEU A 629 -19.99 -16.05 -9.37
N GLN A 630 -18.81 -15.71 -9.85
CA GLN A 630 -18.48 -14.37 -10.33
C GLN A 630 -17.70 -14.48 -11.64
N ALA A 631 -17.93 -13.55 -12.55
CA ALA A 631 -17.12 -13.40 -13.76
C ALA A 631 -16.92 -11.91 -14.06
N GLY A 632 -15.85 -11.60 -14.76
CA GLY A 632 -15.58 -10.22 -15.14
C GLY A 632 -14.58 -10.07 -16.27
N VAL A 633 -14.50 -8.83 -16.75
CA VAL A 633 -13.55 -8.40 -17.77
C VAL A 633 -12.84 -7.14 -17.27
N ARG A 634 -11.51 -7.17 -17.28
CA ARG A 634 -10.65 -6.02 -17.01
C ARG A 634 -10.24 -5.39 -18.34
N ASN A 635 -10.06 -4.06 -18.35
CA ASN A 635 -9.75 -3.28 -19.55
C ASN A 635 -10.68 -3.64 -20.73
N LEU A 636 -11.99 -3.47 -20.51
CA LEU A 636 -13.08 -3.92 -21.39
C LEU A 636 -12.93 -3.42 -22.85
N PHE A 637 -12.34 -2.25 -23.03
CA PHE A 637 -12.15 -1.64 -24.36
C PHE A 637 -10.76 -1.86 -24.94
N ASP A 638 -9.94 -2.72 -24.32
CA ASP A 638 -8.57 -3.03 -24.73
C ASP A 638 -7.70 -1.77 -24.95
N GLN A 639 -7.87 -0.79 -24.04
CA GLN A 639 -7.10 0.45 -24.07
C GLN A 639 -5.61 0.13 -23.96
N LYS A 640 -4.82 0.64 -24.90
CA LYS A 640 -3.35 0.58 -24.87
C LYS A 640 -2.83 1.76 -24.07
N TYR A 641 -1.98 1.50 -23.10
CA TYR A 641 -1.43 2.52 -22.20
C TYR A 641 -0.07 2.05 -21.67
N PRO A 642 0.84 2.97 -21.33
CA PRO A 642 2.04 2.64 -20.58
C PRO A 642 1.71 2.55 -19.09
N GLU A 643 2.13 1.48 -18.44
CA GLU A 643 2.15 1.39 -16.96
C GLU A 643 3.27 2.26 -16.40
N LEU A 644 4.44 2.21 -17.04
CA LEU A 644 5.60 3.06 -16.74
C LEU A 644 6.20 3.55 -18.06
N ARG A 645 6.67 4.80 -18.06
CA ARG A 645 7.55 5.33 -19.09
C ARG A 645 8.65 6.19 -18.46
N ALA A 646 9.90 5.87 -18.81
CA ALA A 646 11.08 6.63 -18.45
C ALA A 646 11.97 6.74 -19.67
N GLY A 647 12.23 7.95 -20.16
CA GLY A 647 12.94 8.15 -21.42
C GLY A 647 12.31 7.38 -22.58
N ASP A 648 13.09 6.56 -23.24
CA ASP A 648 12.65 5.66 -24.32
C ASP A 648 12.07 4.32 -23.80
N PHE A 649 12.18 4.03 -22.51
CA PHE A 649 11.71 2.76 -21.94
C PHE A 649 10.24 2.80 -21.58
N VAL A 650 9.52 1.76 -21.99
CA VAL A 650 8.09 1.60 -21.75
C VAL A 650 7.79 0.22 -21.18
N SER A 651 7.06 0.17 -20.10
CA SER A 651 6.36 -1.02 -19.65
C SER A 651 4.90 -0.94 -20.11
N PRO A 652 4.48 -1.76 -21.07
CA PRO A 652 3.12 -1.68 -21.58
C PRO A 652 2.11 -2.27 -20.59
N GLY A 653 0.95 -1.62 -20.48
CA GLY A 653 -0.13 -2.05 -19.62
C GLY A 653 -0.86 -3.28 -20.13
N GLN A 654 -1.44 -4.04 -19.21
CA GLN A 654 -2.15 -5.28 -19.53
C GLN A 654 -3.33 -5.04 -20.45
N PRO A 655 -3.47 -5.80 -21.57
CA PRO A 655 -4.61 -5.72 -22.47
C PRO A 655 -5.89 -6.26 -21.82
N ILE A 656 -6.98 -6.32 -22.61
CA ILE A 656 -8.24 -6.92 -22.16
C ILE A 656 -8.02 -8.32 -21.59
N SER A 657 -8.61 -8.60 -20.41
CA SER A 657 -8.51 -9.89 -19.75
C SER A 657 -9.81 -10.27 -19.07
N GLY A 658 -10.20 -11.54 -19.17
CA GLY A 658 -11.38 -12.10 -18.52
C GLY A 658 -11.01 -12.98 -17.34
N PHE A 659 -11.93 -13.12 -16.37
CA PHE A 659 -11.79 -14.03 -15.24
C PHE A 659 -13.14 -14.61 -14.82
N GLY A 660 -13.08 -15.78 -14.16
CA GLY A 660 -14.20 -16.41 -13.47
C GLY A 660 -13.79 -16.91 -12.12
N THR A 661 -14.60 -16.65 -11.10
CA THR A 661 -14.33 -17.04 -9.70
C THR A 661 -15.46 -17.90 -9.16
N VAL A 662 -15.09 -18.96 -8.49
CA VAL A 662 -15.99 -19.77 -7.64
C VAL A 662 -15.55 -19.58 -6.20
N ARG A 663 -16.48 -19.15 -5.34
CA ARG A 663 -16.24 -18.99 -3.90
C ARG A 663 -17.30 -19.74 -3.12
N TYR A 664 -16.88 -20.48 -2.12
CA TYR A 664 -17.74 -21.20 -1.21
C TYR A 664 -17.45 -20.83 0.24
N VAL A 665 -18.51 -20.66 1.04
CA VAL A 665 -18.45 -20.33 2.48
C VAL A 665 -19.16 -21.43 3.25
N TRP A 666 -18.45 -22.11 4.17
CA TRP A 666 -19.00 -23.17 5.03
C TRP A 666 -19.45 -22.65 6.38
#